data_c127d0305152c8ac178be8d4827ca278
#
_entry.id   c127d0305152c8ac178be8d4827ca278
#
_cell.length_a   1.000
_cell.length_b   1.000
_cell.length_c   1.000
_cell.angle_alpha   90.00
_cell.angle_beta   90.00
_cell.angle_gamma   90.00
#
_symmetry.space_group_name_H-M   'P 1'
#
loop_
_entity.id
_entity.type
_entity.pdbx_description
1 polymer ?
#
loop_
_entity_poly.entity_id
_entity_poly.type
_entity_poly.pdbx_seq_one_letter_code
_entity_poly.pdbx_strand_id
1 'polypeptide(L)'
;MPSRRPVRRIQFRPAALPLVALAVAAIAGADRPAAAEESPNTLSAAERRAGWRLLFDGTSTDAFRNYRKESLGPGWVVEEGALVRRDKGAGDIVTKDTFGEFELQLEFRIVPGGNSGVMFHVAETEKTPWMTGPEVQINDNAAGHDPQKAGWLYGLYEPPPAPLPPADQPAAASAPAPPRVPVDATRPAGEWNHLYLRVTPGSGEVCMNGIRYYQFKKGQKDWDERVAKSKFAAFPTFGKVDRGHICLQDHGDVVAFRSIKVRELPGGGLPRPPESGTLPVKAVPAFPDVAWEGWSAESETGRKPEPLRPLQVTHAGDGSGRRFIVEQSGMVHVVPADGGPAKLFLDVRERTRRWSDKSANEEGLLGIAFHPRFRENDEFFVCWSPAPAADAAGEGRPERISRFRVRRDDPNRADPASEEVVLSMQQPFSNHNGGSIVFGTDGFLYLGLGDGGSQRDPLGHGQNTGSWFGSILRIDVDRRDAGRGYAIPADNPFVNVPGALPEIYAYGFRNPWQLSCDRTTGRIWAADVGEDLWEEINVVQKGGNYGWSIREGTKAFGPRGRGEPTVDPVFEYDHQVGKSITGGFVYRGREIPELVGKYLYGDFVSGRLWAVDVDAPGGPLNMSIPWDGRPIFGFGSDEAGEAYVTTSSPTGQGVMRLVRDPAAAGTAP
;
A
#
# COMPACT_ATOMS: atom_id res chain seq x y z
N MET A 1 -21.06 -53.52 75.03
CA MET A 1 -19.87 -53.80 74.20
C MET A 1 -20.29 -54.67 73.04
N PRO A 2 -20.33 -54.25 71.83
CA PRO A 2 -20.36 -55.12 70.65
C PRO A 2 -19.08 -54.93 69.80
N SER A 3 -18.67 -56.06 69.28
CA SER A 3 -17.47 -56.41 68.56
C SER A 3 -17.35 -55.72 67.17
N ARG A 4 -16.15 -55.22 66.88
CA ARG A 4 -15.74 -54.69 65.57
C ARG A 4 -15.44 -55.86 64.63
N ARG A 5 -16.08 -55.92 63.42
CA ARG A 5 -15.67 -56.74 62.31
C ARG A 5 -14.73 -55.92 61.37
N PRO A 6 -13.72 -56.55 60.76
CA PRO A 6 -12.76 -55.84 59.90
C PRO A 6 -13.28 -55.61 58.47
N VAL A 7 -13.02 -54.44 57.94
CA VAL A 7 -13.30 -54.03 56.58
C VAL A 7 -12.20 -54.58 55.65
N ARG A 8 -12.57 -55.43 54.67
CA ARG A 8 -11.68 -55.91 53.60
C ARG A 8 -11.35 -54.75 52.64
N ARG A 9 -10.05 -54.46 52.51
CA ARG A 9 -9.52 -53.59 51.44
C ARG A 9 -9.56 -54.36 50.10
N ILE A 10 -10.30 -53.82 49.13
CA ILE A 10 -10.23 -54.26 47.72
C ILE A 10 -9.08 -53.46 47.07
N GLN A 11 -8.04 -54.15 46.67
CA GLN A 11 -6.97 -53.58 45.85
C GLN A 11 -7.43 -53.57 44.38
N PHE A 12 -7.60 -52.40 43.79
CA PHE A 12 -7.72 -52.25 42.36
C PHE A 12 -6.33 -52.20 41.73
N ARG A 13 -6.04 -53.15 40.84
CA ARG A 13 -4.90 -53.09 39.94
C ARG A 13 -5.27 -52.12 38.81
N PRO A 14 -4.40 -51.14 38.42
CA PRO A 14 -4.64 -50.36 37.22
C PRO A 14 -4.33 -51.18 35.97
N ALA A 15 -5.30 -51.31 35.08
CA ALA A 15 -5.10 -51.82 33.74
C ALA A 15 -4.35 -50.73 32.92
N ALA A 16 -3.21 -51.10 32.36
CA ALA A 16 -2.47 -50.27 31.43
C ALA A 16 -3.23 -50.17 30.10
N LEU A 17 -3.71 -48.99 29.77
CA LEU A 17 -4.14 -48.60 28.42
C LEU A 17 -2.90 -48.10 27.64
N PRO A 18 -2.72 -48.50 26.39
CA PRO A 18 -1.61 -47.99 25.59
C PRO A 18 -1.85 -46.50 25.26
N LEU A 19 -0.90 -45.65 25.67
CA LEU A 19 -0.82 -44.27 25.20
C LEU A 19 -0.52 -44.30 23.69
N VAL A 20 -1.52 -44.01 22.87
CA VAL A 20 -1.29 -43.59 21.50
C VAL A 20 -0.83 -42.12 21.60
N ALA A 21 0.47 -41.89 21.49
CA ALA A 21 1.05 -40.57 21.34
C ALA A 21 0.63 -40.04 19.96
N LEU A 22 -0.41 -39.19 19.93
CA LEU A 22 -0.63 -38.30 18.80
C LEU A 22 0.53 -37.31 18.81
N ALA A 23 1.48 -37.51 17.92
CA ALA A 23 2.44 -36.47 17.57
C ALA A 23 1.67 -35.32 16.87
N VAL A 24 1.25 -34.32 17.64
CA VAL A 24 0.90 -33.01 17.11
C VAL A 24 2.23 -32.45 16.64
N ALA A 25 2.51 -32.55 15.34
CA ALA A 25 3.55 -31.77 14.72
C ALA A 25 3.11 -30.30 14.85
N ALA A 26 3.64 -29.61 15.85
CA ALA A 26 3.66 -28.16 15.87
C ALA A 26 4.45 -27.77 14.61
N ILE A 27 3.72 -27.36 13.58
CA ILE A 27 4.31 -26.57 12.51
C ILE A 27 4.67 -25.24 13.19
N ALA A 28 5.89 -25.19 13.73
CA ALA A 28 6.52 -23.94 14.06
C ALA A 28 6.48 -23.13 12.76
N GLY A 29 5.66 -22.10 12.74
CA GLY A 29 5.77 -21.06 11.73
C GLY A 29 7.25 -20.67 11.75
N ALA A 30 7.96 -20.92 10.67
CA ALA A 30 9.31 -20.43 10.54
C ALA A 30 9.17 -18.91 10.64
N ASP A 31 9.60 -18.36 11.79
CA ASP A 31 9.90 -16.94 11.89
C ASP A 31 10.82 -16.64 10.70
N ARG A 32 10.26 -16.00 9.66
CA ARG A 32 11.11 -15.37 8.67
C ARG A 32 11.93 -14.37 9.46
N PRO A 33 13.26 -14.48 9.48
CA PRO A 33 14.07 -13.44 10.11
C PRO A 33 13.63 -12.12 9.49
N ALA A 34 13.44 -11.10 10.32
CA ALA A 34 13.30 -9.73 9.84
C ALA A 34 14.29 -9.54 8.70
N ALA A 35 13.81 -9.13 7.53
CA ALA A 35 14.65 -9.07 6.35
C ALA A 35 15.90 -8.26 6.75
N ALA A 36 17.07 -8.87 6.60
CA ALA A 36 18.32 -8.17 6.80
C ALA A 36 18.25 -6.95 5.91
N GLU A 37 18.59 -5.76 6.45
CA GLU A 37 18.74 -4.55 5.65
C GLU A 37 19.39 -4.92 4.32
N GLU A 38 18.80 -4.51 3.20
CA GLU A 38 19.45 -4.71 1.90
C GLU A 38 20.87 -4.16 2.04
N SER A 39 21.85 -5.04 2.01
CA SER A 39 23.25 -4.60 2.09
C SER A 39 23.48 -3.60 0.97
N PRO A 40 24.07 -2.43 1.23
CA PRO A 40 24.35 -1.47 0.17
C PRO A 40 25.09 -2.16 -0.98
N ASN A 41 24.90 -1.66 -2.19
CA ASN A 41 25.51 -2.18 -3.41
C ASN A 41 25.09 -3.61 -3.80
N THR A 42 23.88 -4.01 -3.41
CA THR A 42 23.29 -5.29 -3.80
C THR A 42 21.98 -5.09 -4.55
N LEU A 43 21.55 -6.11 -5.27
CA LEU A 43 20.22 -6.18 -5.86
C LEU A 43 19.44 -7.33 -5.24
N SER A 44 18.22 -7.09 -4.88
CA SER A 44 17.29 -8.15 -4.54
C SER A 44 16.99 -9.06 -5.75
N ALA A 45 16.44 -10.24 -5.51
CA ALA A 45 16.00 -11.12 -6.59
C ALA A 45 14.87 -10.46 -7.44
N ALA A 46 14.02 -9.66 -6.80
CA ALA A 46 12.96 -8.91 -7.48
C ALA A 46 13.53 -7.82 -8.40
N GLU A 47 14.49 -7.05 -7.93
CA GLU A 47 15.15 -6.02 -8.73
C GLU A 47 15.88 -6.61 -9.95
N ARG A 48 16.58 -7.73 -9.78
CA ARG A 48 17.22 -8.43 -10.92
C ARG A 48 16.18 -8.87 -11.95
N ARG A 49 15.05 -9.44 -11.52
CA ARG A 49 13.95 -9.81 -12.44
C ARG A 49 13.32 -8.59 -13.12
N ALA A 50 13.23 -7.46 -12.40
CA ALA A 50 12.73 -6.20 -12.94
C ALA A 50 13.70 -5.49 -13.88
N GLY A 51 14.91 -6.04 -14.10
CA GLY A 51 15.90 -5.51 -15.04
C GLY A 51 16.85 -4.46 -14.45
N TRP A 52 16.88 -4.30 -13.11
CA TRP A 52 17.87 -3.45 -12.45
C TRP A 52 19.26 -4.05 -12.57
N ARG A 53 20.27 -3.19 -12.77
CA ARG A 53 21.69 -3.54 -12.72
C ARG A 53 22.46 -2.51 -11.90
N LEU A 54 23.51 -2.95 -11.21
CA LEU A 54 24.41 -2.05 -10.49
C LEU A 54 25.35 -1.35 -11.48
N LEU A 55 25.52 -0.07 -11.31
CA LEU A 55 26.62 0.72 -11.89
C LEU A 55 27.82 0.75 -10.95
N PHE A 56 27.59 0.50 -9.65
CA PHE A 56 28.63 0.42 -8.63
C PHE A 56 28.26 -0.66 -7.62
N ASP A 57 29.15 -1.62 -7.44
CA ASP A 57 28.98 -2.80 -6.58
C ASP A 57 29.68 -2.67 -5.21
N GLY A 58 30.19 -1.48 -4.89
CA GLY A 58 30.97 -1.22 -3.67
C GLY A 58 32.49 -1.44 -3.84
N THR A 59 32.92 -1.95 -4.96
CA THR A 59 34.36 -2.26 -5.22
C THR A 59 34.84 -1.79 -6.58
N SER A 60 34.09 -2.05 -7.65
CA SER A 60 34.53 -1.73 -9.02
C SER A 60 34.00 -0.36 -9.47
N THR A 61 34.87 0.44 -10.04
CA THR A 61 34.57 1.71 -10.71
C THR A 61 34.47 1.57 -12.23
N ASP A 62 34.43 0.34 -12.74
CA ASP A 62 34.56 0.05 -14.19
C ASP A 62 33.41 0.65 -15.04
N ALA A 63 32.26 0.96 -14.45
CA ALA A 63 31.18 1.62 -15.15
C ALA A 63 31.43 3.12 -15.42
N PHE A 64 32.46 3.72 -14.81
CA PHE A 64 32.71 5.17 -14.86
C PHE A 64 34.04 5.53 -15.51
N ARG A 65 34.13 6.74 -16.03
CA ARG A 65 35.32 7.44 -16.50
C ARG A 65 35.16 8.94 -16.28
N ASN A 66 36.25 9.69 -16.29
CA ASN A 66 36.11 11.15 -16.29
C ASN A 66 35.45 11.64 -17.58
N TYR A 67 34.74 12.75 -17.47
CA TYR A 67 34.14 13.45 -18.59
C TYR A 67 35.21 13.75 -19.68
N ARG A 68 34.93 13.35 -20.93
CA ARG A 68 35.85 13.49 -22.09
C ARG A 68 37.23 12.81 -21.93
N LYS A 69 37.30 11.75 -21.11
CA LYS A 69 38.50 10.93 -20.96
C LYS A 69 38.17 9.45 -21.06
N GLU A 70 39.16 8.62 -21.31
CA GLU A 70 38.98 7.16 -21.46
C GLU A 70 38.96 6.40 -20.13
N SER A 71 39.49 7.00 -19.06
CA SER A 71 39.63 6.35 -17.75
C SER A 71 39.21 7.25 -16.60
N LEU A 72 39.04 6.64 -15.43
CA LEU A 72 38.77 7.32 -14.17
C LEU A 72 40.10 7.83 -13.58
N GLY A 73 40.13 9.09 -13.17
CA GLY A 73 41.30 9.69 -12.50
C GLY A 73 41.35 9.34 -11.00
N PRO A 74 42.50 9.55 -10.35
CA PRO A 74 42.76 9.11 -8.98
C PRO A 74 41.95 9.88 -7.90
N GLY A 75 41.32 11.00 -8.24
CA GLY A 75 40.56 11.81 -7.27
C GLY A 75 39.20 11.24 -6.90
N TRP A 76 38.73 10.19 -7.59
CA TRP A 76 37.59 9.38 -7.22
C TRP A 76 38.10 8.03 -6.71
N VAL A 77 37.77 7.68 -5.48
CA VAL A 77 38.29 6.49 -4.80
C VAL A 77 37.13 5.65 -4.24
N VAL A 78 37.38 4.39 -3.95
CA VAL A 78 36.45 3.53 -3.25
C VAL A 78 36.83 3.47 -1.77
N GLU A 79 35.94 3.91 -0.88
CA GLU A 79 36.13 3.89 0.56
C GLU A 79 34.85 3.37 1.24
N GLU A 80 35.00 2.42 2.15
CA GLU A 80 33.87 1.82 2.93
C GLU A 80 32.71 1.39 2.04
N GLY A 81 32.97 0.85 0.86
CA GLY A 81 31.95 0.44 -0.10
C GLY A 81 31.21 1.60 -0.77
N ALA A 82 31.76 2.81 -0.75
CA ALA A 82 31.23 3.98 -1.45
C ALA A 82 32.22 4.52 -2.48
N LEU A 83 31.71 5.05 -3.58
CA LEU A 83 32.48 5.82 -4.57
C LEU A 83 32.57 7.26 -4.08
N VAL A 84 33.75 7.67 -3.69
CA VAL A 84 34.00 8.94 -3.01
C VAL A 84 34.82 9.89 -3.90
N ARG A 85 34.27 11.08 -4.11
CA ARG A 85 35.04 12.20 -4.63
C ARG A 85 35.89 12.77 -3.47
N ARG A 86 37.18 12.48 -3.48
CA ARG A 86 38.11 12.79 -2.38
C ARG A 86 38.96 14.04 -2.64
N ASP A 87 39.60 14.08 -3.79
CA ASP A 87 40.60 15.10 -4.07
C ASP A 87 40.03 16.24 -4.91
N LYS A 88 40.37 17.46 -4.54
CA LYS A 88 39.98 18.66 -5.29
C LYS A 88 40.48 18.59 -6.72
N GLY A 89 39.59 18.84 -7.69
CA GLY A 89 39.91 18.79 -9.11
C GLY A 89 39.92 17.36 -9.67
N ALA A 90 39.25 16.41 -9.01
CA ALA A 90 39.05 15.06 -9.53
C ALA A 90 38.34 15.05 -10.90
N GLY A 91 37.53 16.09 -11.17
CA GLY A 91 36.73 16.26 -12.39
C GLY A 91 35.47 15.42 -12.39
N ASP A 92 34.50 15.90 -13.12
CA ASP A 92 33.22 15.18 -13.30
C ASP A 92 33.45 13.79 -13.89
N ILE A 93 32.68 12.83 -13.44
CA ILE A 93 32.69 11.46 -13.98
C ILE A 93 31.36 11.11 -14.64
N VAL A 94 31.46 10.34 -15.71
CA VAL A 94 30.31 9.88 -16.48
C VAL A 94 30.28 8.35 -16.58
N THR A 95 29.11 7.79 -16.71
CA THR A 95 28.98 6.38 -17.06
C THR A 95 29.59 6.10 -18.43
N LYS A 96 30.20 4.93 -18.63
CA LYS A 96 30.67 4.51 -19.97
C LYS A 96 29.49 4.27 -20.91
N ASP A 97 28.42 3.68 -20.40
CA ASP A 97 27.17 3.48 -21.14
C ASP A 97 26.37 4.78 -21.23
N THR A 98 25.49 4.85 -22.23
CA THR A 98 24.51 5.91 -22.37
C THR A 98 23.09 5.35 -22.17
N PHE A 99 22.20 6.16 -21.62
CA PHE A 99 20.83 5.79 -21.27
C PHE A 99 19.83 6.73 -21.95
N GLY A 100 18.75 6.17 -22.48
CA GLY A 100 17.63 6.93 -23.07
C GLY A 100 16.49 7.02 -22.07
N GLU A 101 15.64 6.01 -22.07
CA GLU A 101 14.56 5.87 -21.09
C GLU A 101 15.06 4.99 -19.94
N PHE A 102 15.08 5.53 -18.73
CA PHE A 102 15.66 4.80 -17.60
C PHE A 102 15.13 5.27 -16.25
N GLU A 103 15.35 4.45 -15.25
CA GLU A 103 15.31 4.79 -13.83
C GLU A 103 16.70 4.65 -13.23
N LEU A 104 17.04 5.61 -12.37
CA LEU A 104 18.28 5.63 -11.58
C LEU A 104 17.92 5.70 -10.10
N GLN A 105 18.53 4.86 -9.30
CA GLN A 105 18.53 4.98 -7.84
C GLN A 105 19.96 5.04 -7.36
N LEU A 106 20.21 5.89 -6.39
CA LEU A 106 21.49 5.95 -5.69
C LEU A 106 21.31 6.52 -4.28
N GLU A 107 22.25 6.22 -3.41
CA GLU A 107 22.40 6.92 -2.15
C GLU A 107 23.62 7.85 -2.22
N PHE A 108 23.47 9.04 -1.64
CA PHE A 108 24.56 9.99 -1.50
C PHE A 108 24.72 10.47 -0.06
N ARG A 109 25.95 10.80 0.31
CA ARG A 109 26.29 11.41 1.60
C ARG A 109 27.27 12.55 1.35
N ILE A 110 26.91 13.76 1.82
CA ILE A 110 27.71 14.96 1.59
C ILE A 110 28.23 15.51 2.91
N VAL A 111 29.37 16.18 2.86
CA VAL A 111 29.95 16.88 4.04
C VAL A 111 29.17 18.16 4.36
N PRO A 112 29.24 18.67 5.61
CA PRO A 112 28.66 19.97 5.95
C PRO A 112 29.13 21.08 5.01
N GLY A 113 28.18 21.86 4.48
CA GLY A 113 28.42 22.94 3.52
C GLY A 113 28.73 22.48 2.09
N GLY A 114 28.72 21.16 1.83
CA GLY A 114 29.14 20.60 0.55
C GLY A 114 28.11 20.78 -0.58
N ASN A 115 28.61 20.68 -1.81
CA ASN A 115 27.85 20.78 -3.06
C ASN A 115 28.33 19.73 -4.07
N SER A 116 27.40 19.14 -4.82
CA SER A 116 27.60 18.18 -5.90
C SER A 116 26.33 18.11 -6.76
N GLY A 117 26.23 17.18 -7.70
CA GLY A 117 25.06 16.98 -8.54
C GLY A 117 25.05 15.65 -9.29
N VAL A 118 23.87 15.25 -9.73
CA VAL A 118 23.66 14.11 -10.63
C VAL A 118 23.04 14.64 -11.92
N MET A 119 23.76 14.51 -13.04
CA MET A 119 23.26 14.97 -14.34
C MET A 119 22.86 13.77 -15.19
N PHE A 120 21.90 13.97 -16.07
CA PHE A 120 21.42 12.94 -16.97
C PHE A 120 21.36 13.42 -18.42
N HIS A 121 21.37 12.48 -19.36
CA HIS A 121 21.45 12.76 -20.80
C HIS A 121 22.60 13.69 -21.18
N VAL A 122 23.75 13.50 -20.52
CA VAL A 122 24.95 14.27 -20.81
C VAL A 122 25.54 13.85 -22.14
N ALA A 123 25.80 14.83 -23.03
CA ALA A 123 26.59 14.66 -24.25
C ALA A 123 27.94 15.31 -24.07
N GLU A 124 29.00 14.70 -24.64
CA GLU A 124 30.37 15.19 -24.54
C GLU A 124 30.74 16.20 -25.64
N THR A 125 29.77 16.96 -26.12
CA THR A 125 29.95 17.99 -27.16
C THR A 125 30.41 19.32 -26.62
N GLU A 126 30.17 19.60 -25.32
CA GLU A 126 30.48 20.85 -24.67
C GLU A 126 31.67 20.72 -23.71
N LYS A 127 32.14 21.84 -23.13
CA LYS A 127 33.30 21.86 -22.23
C LYS A 127 33.01 21.17 -20.89
N THR A 128 31.81 21.29 -20.39
CA THR A 128 31.36 20.75 -19.11
C THR A 128 30.01 20.02 -19.26
N PRO A 129 29.73 19.00 -18.46
CA PRO A 129 28.53 18.16 -18.60
C PRO A 129 27.23 18.96 -18.42
N TRP A 130 27.18 19.93 -17.51
CA TRP A 130 25.99 20.72 -17.23
C TRP A 130 25.53 21.64 -18.39
N MET A 131 26.36 21.82 -19.43
CA MET A 131 25.97 22.57 -20.63
C MET A 131 25.03 21.77 -21.54
N THR A 132 24.95 20.45 -21.36
CA THR A 132 24.05 19.57 -22.13
C THR A 132 23.06 18.83 -21.26
N GLY A 133 23.49 18.31 -20.10
CA GLY A 133 22.70 17.49 -19.19
C GLY A 133 22.06 18.29 -18.07
N PRO A 134 20.73 18.17 -17.87
CA PRO A 134 20.06 18.70 -16.68
C PRO A 134 20.60 18.05 -15.41
N GLU A 135 20.66 18.83 -14.33
CA GLU A 135 21.27 18.46 -13.06
C GLU A 135 20.25 18.36 -11.94
N VAL A 136 20.21 17.24 -11.25
CA VAL A 136 19.56 17.11 -9.94
C VAL A 136 20.59 17.51 -8.88
N GLN A 137 20.32 18.59 -8.19
CA GLN A 137 21.23 19.19 -7.21
C GLN A 137 21.49 18.26 -6.01
N ILE A 138 22.72 18.21 -5.54
CA ILE A 138 23.13 17.65 -4.25
C ILE A 138 23.77 18.77 -3.45
N ASN A 139 23.16 19.12 -2.31
CA ASN A 139 23.60 20.24 -1.49
C ASN A 139 23.37 19.93 -0.01
N ASP A 140 24.18 20.48 0.87
CA ASP A 140 23.79 20.58 2.28
C ASP A 140 22.74 21.70 2.41
N ASN A 141 21.48 21.34 2.61
CA ASN A 141 20.39 22.29 2.66
C ASN A 141 20.46 23.26 3.84
N ALA A 142 21.19 22.90 4.89
CA ALA A 142 21.35 23.70 6.11
C ALA A 142 22.51 24.70 6.02
N ALA A 143 23.68 24.27 5.55
CA ALA A 143 24.91 25.08 5.56
C ALA A 143 25.51 25.33 4.16
N GLY A 144 24.93 24.77 3.11
CA GLY A 144 25.39 24.97 1.72
C GLY A 144 25.18 26.40 1.25
N HIS A 145 26.11 26.88 0.41
CA HIS A 145 26.10 28.25 -0.11
C HIS A 145 25.18 28.45 -1.32
N ASP A 146 24.83 27.37 -2.04
CA ASP A 146 23.92 27.44 -3.17
C ASP A 146 22.47 27.63 -2.68
N PRO A 147 21.72 28.60 -3.24
CA PRO A 147 20.34 28.80 -2.87
C PRO A 147 19.42 27.63 -3.32
N GLN A 148 19.85 26.85 -4.30
CA GLN A 148 19.09 25.70 -4.78
C GLN A 148 19.40 24.46 -3.94
N LYS A 149 18.34 23.82 -3.47
CA LYS A 149 18.41 22.76 -2.49
C LYS A 149 18.61 21.39 -3.15
N ALA A 150 19.06 20.42 -2.38
CA ALA A 150 19.22 19.05 -2.86
C ALA A 150 17.88 18.49 -3.38
N GLY A 151 17.97 17.79 -4.51
CA GLY A 151 16.82 17.24 -5.23
C GLY A 151 16.13 18.25 -6.18
N TRP A 152 16.49 19.53 -6.19
CA TRP A 152 15.95 20.46 -7.19
C TRP A 152 16.56 20.14 -8.57
N LEU A 153 15.77 20.30 -9.63
CA LEU A 153 16.35 20.32 -10.99
C LEU A 153 16.92 21.73 -11.23
N TYR A 154 18.21 21.83 -11.15
CA TYR A 154 18.95 23.08 -11.03
C TYR A 154 18.52 24.14 -12.05
N GLY A 155 18.06 25.28 -11.55
CA GLY A 155 17.56 26.40 -12.35
C GLY A 155 16.23 26.16 -13.07
N LEU A 156 15.54 25.03 -12.86
CA LEU A 156 14.33 24.67 -13.59
C LEU A 156 13.15 24.32 -12.69
N TYR A 157 13.28 23.36 -11.80
CA TYR A 157 12.17 22.87 -10.96
C TYR A 157 12.56 22.79 -9.50
N GLU A 158 11.65 23.18 -8.63
CA GLU A 158 11.72 22.99 -7.18
C GLU A 158 10.53 22.18 -6.69
N PRO A 159 10.60 21.51 -5.52
CA PRO A 159 9.46 20.86 -4.93
C PRO A 159 8.32 21.83 -4.68
N PRO A 160 7.05 21.42 -4.84
CA PRO A 160 5.93 22.23 -4.43
C PRO A 160 5.97 22.47 -2.92
N PRO A 161 5.35 23.54 -2.43
CA PRO A 161 5.16 23.73 -1.00
C PRO A 161 4.38 22.55 -0.40
N ALA A 162 4.66 22.21 0.86
CA ALA A 162 3.87 21.23 1.58
C ALA A 162 2.37 21.58 1.52
N PRO A 163 1.46 20.59 1.38
CA PRO A 163 0.04 20.82 1.44
C PRO A 163 -0.34 21.54 2.74
N LEU A 164 -1.25 22.49 2.66
CA LEU A 164 -1.84 23.07 3.88
C LEU A 164 -2.75 22.02 4.51
N PRO A 165 -2.80 21.94 5.85
CA PRO A 165 -3.87 21.22 6.50
C PRO A 165 -5.22 21.78 6.01
N PRO A 166 -6.28 20.94 5.94
CA PRO A 166 -7.60 21.40 5.51
C PRO A 166 -8.08 22.60 6.31
N ALA A 167 -8.82 23.47 5.66
CA ALA A 167 -9.33 24.72 6.26
C ALA A 167 -10.33 24.49 7.42
N ASP A 168 -10.81 23.27 7.60
CA ASP A 168 -11.72 22.80 8.63
C ASP A 168 -11.03 22.26 9.90
N GLN A 169 -9.70 22.16 9.92
CA GLN A 169 -9.00 21.98 11.19
C GLN A 169 -9.00 23.33 11.95
N PRO A 170 -9.34 23.35 13.27
CA PRO A 170 -9.17 24.54 14.08
C PRO A 170 -7.68 24.87 14.15
N ALA A 171 -7.19 25.63 13.18
CA ALA A 171 -5.95 26.35 13.36
C ALA A 171 -6.10 27.15 14.67
N ALA A 172 -5.09 27.10 15.53
CA ALA A 172 -5.05 28.02 16.67
C ALA A 172 -5.32 29.41 16.13
N ALA A 173 -6.49 29.96 16.46
CA ALA A 173 -7.21 31.03 15.76
C ALA A 173 -6.51 32.40 15.77
N SER A 174 -5.19 32.49 15.87
CA SER A 174 -4.47 33.75 15.98
C SER A 174 -3.08 33.86 15.33
N ALA A 175 -2.58 32.79 14.67
CA ALA A 175 -1.28 32.89 14.01
C ALA A 175 -1.47 33.07 12.48
N PRO A 176 -0.73 34.03 11.82
CA PRO A 176 -0.70 34.09 10.38
C PRO A 176 -0.22 32.75 9.82
N ALA A 177 -0.82 32.30 8.70
CA ALA A 177 -0.39 31.08 8.03
C ALA A 177 1.13 31.13 7.80
N PRO A 178 1.88 30.08 8.16
CA PRO A 178 3.32 30.05 7.93
C PRO A 178 3.62 30.23 6.43
N PRO A 179 4.75 30.84 6.08
CA PRO A 179 5.14 30.98 4.69
C PRO A 179 5.22 29.59 4.05
N ARG A 180 4.67 29.43 2.85
CA ARG A 180 4.76 28.20 2.07
C ARG A 180 6.21 28.02 1.62
N VAL A 181 6.90 27.07 2.22
CA VAL A 181 8.26 26.68 1.81
C VAL A 181 8.21 25.39 1.01
N PRO A 182 9.09 25.21 0.01
CA PRO A 182 9.23 23.93 -0.68
C PRO A 182 9.48 22.79 0.29
N VAL A 183 8.97 21.62 -0.05
CA VAL A 183 9.21 20.41 0.75
C VAL A 183 10.71 20.11 0.79
N ASP A 184 11.24 19.84 1.96
CA ASP A 184 12.59 19.36 2.16
C ASP A 184 12.54 17.97 2.84
N ALA A 185 12.87 16.95 2.07
CA ALA A 185 12.91 15.56 2.53
C ALA A 185 14.35 15.09 2.79
N THR A 186 15.34 15.98 2.73
CA THR A 186 16.74 15.60 2.93
C THR A 186 17.05 15.30 4.40
N ARG A 187 17.98 14.38 4.61
CA ARG A 187 18.63 14.14 5.89
C ARG A 187 19.83 15.06 6.03
N PRO A 188 20.26 15.37 7.26
CA PRO A 188 21.41 16.21 7.52
C PRO A 188 22.69 15.76 6.79
N ALA A 189 23.58 16.70 6.54
CA ALA A 189 24.91 16.40 6.04
C ALA A 189 25.62 15.36 6.93
N GLY A 190 26.30 14.40 6.33
CA GLY A 190 26.90 13.24 6.99
C GLY A 190 25.99 12.00 7.04
N GLU A 191 24.71 12.12 6.74
CA GLU A 191 23.78 11.01 6.62
C GLU A 191 23.54 10.61 5.15
N TRP A 192 23.16 9.34 4.94
CA TRP A 192 22.83 8.84 3.61
C TRP A 192 21.44 9.29 3.19
N ASN A 193 21.35 9.93 2.01
CA ASN A 193 20.12 10.32 1.33
C ASN A 193 19.90 9.43 0.11
N HIS A 194 18.67 9.02 -0.15
CA HIS A 194 18.29 8.25 -1.32
C HIS A 194 17.70 9.18 -2.39
N LEU A 195 18.26 9.15 -3.60
CA LEU A 195 17.78 9.83 -4.78
C LEU A 195 17.22 8.81 -5.77
N TYR A 196 15.99 9.05 -6.23
CA TYR A 196 15.40 8.39 -7.37
C TYR A 196 15.15 9.39 -8.49
N LEU A 197 15.57 9.01 -9.70
CA LEU A 197 15.34 9.76 -10.92
C LEU A 197 14.78 8.83 -12.00
N ARG A 198 13.68 9.22 -12.62
CA ARG A 198 13.11 8.57 -13.79
C ARG A 198 13.08 9.55 -14.96
N VAL A 199 13.48 9.07 -16.14
CA VAL A 199 13.46 9.87 -17.37
C VAL A 199 12.86 9.04 -18.50
N THR A 200 11.80 9.56 -19.12
CA THR A 200 11.14 9.00 -20.30
C THR A 200 10.80 10.11 -21.29
N PRO A 201 10.43 9.83 -22.55
CA PRO A 201 9.98 10.86 -23.48
C PRO A 201 8.72 11.60 -23.02
N GLY A 202 7.86 10.92 -22.28
CA GLY A 202 6.59 11.47 -21.82
C GLY A 202 6.63 12.15 -20.46
N SER A 203 7.61 11.83 -19.60
CA SER A 203 7.74 12.41 -18.26
C SER A 203 9.09 12.13 -17.65
N GLY A 204 9.54 13.03 -16.78
CA GLY A 204 10.61 12.78 -15.82
C GLY A 204 10.09 13.01 -14.40
N GLU A 205 10.74 12.38 -13.43
CA GLU A 205 10.35 12.42 -12.03
C GLU A 205 11.57 12.39 -11.13
N VAL A 206 11.56 13.18 -10.07
CA VAL A 206 12.60 13.18 -9.03
C VAL A 206 11.96 12.95 -7.68
N CYS A 207 12.51 11.97 -6.93
CA CYS A 207 12.13 11.73 -5.54
C CYS A 207 13.38 11.79 -4.64
N MET A 208 13.21 12.35 -3.45
CA MET A 208 14.22 12.43 -2.41
C MET A 208 13.73 11.71 -1.16
N ASN A 209 14.46 10.68 -0.72
CA ASN A 209 14.08 9.86 0.44
C ASN A 209 12.62 9.37 0.37
N GLY A 210 12.21 8.84 -0.81
CA GLY A 210 10.88 8.33 -1.07
C GLY A 210 9.82 9.40 -1.39
N ILE A 211 10.05 10.66 -1.08
CA ILE A 211 9.09 11.73 -1.36
C ILE A 211 9.28 12.27 -2.76
N ARG A 212 8.20 12.20 -3.58
CA ARG A 212 8.21 12.80 -4.91
C ARG A 212 8.24 14.31 -4.82
N TYR A 213 9.31 14.91 -5.37
CA TYR A 213 9.48 16.37 -5.40
C TYR A 213 8.69 17.00 -6.52
N TYR A 214 8.86 16.53 -7.74
CA TYR A 214 8.16 17.06 -8.93
C TYR A 214 8.23 16.05 -10.09
N GLN A 215 7.37 16.33 -11.06
CA GLN A 215 7.43 15.71 -12.38
C GLN A 215 7.72 16.80 -13.42
N PHE A 216 8.38 16.44 -14.51
CA PHE A 216 8.69 17.34 -15.62
C PHE A 216 8.53 16.63 -16.98
N LYS A 217 8.39 17.40 -18.05
CA LYS A 217 8.31 16.87 -19.42
C LYS A 217 9.28 17.65 -20.29
N LYS A 218 10.40 17.04 -20.66
CA LYS A 218 11.38 17.61 -21.56
C LYS A 218 10.73 17.99 -22.89
N GLY A 219 11.10 19.13 -23.48
CA GLY A 219 10.61 19.59 -24.77
C GLY A 219 9.13 19.98 -24.79
N GLN A 220 8.48 20.14 -23.65
CA GLN A 220 7.15 20.72 -23.54
C GLN A 220 7.22 22.20 -23.18
N LYS A 221 6.14 22.93 -23.43
CA LYS A 221 6.07 24.39 -23.24
C LYS A 221 6.60 24.86 -21.87
N ASP A 222 6.21 24.24 -20.77
CA ASP A 222 6.68 24.61 -19.42
C ASP A 222 8.20 24.41 -19.29
N TRP A 223 8.73 23.29 -19.78
CA TRP A 223 10.18 23.04 -19.82
C TRP A 223 10.93 24.13 -20.62
N ASP A 224 10.46 24.39 -21.85
CA ASP A 224 11.13 25.33 -22.75
C ASP A 224 11.10 26.77 -22.20
N GLU A 225 9.99 27.19 -21.56
CA GLU A 225 9.89 28.47 -20.90
C GLU A 225 10.84 28.61 -19.70
N ARG A 226 11.02 27.53 -18.91
CA ARG A 226 11.96 27.53 -17.78
C ARG A 226 13.40 27.58 -18.27
N VAL A 227 13.76 26.77 -19.26
CA VAL A 227 15.09 26.83 -19.90
C VAL A 227 15.37 28.22 -20.44
N ALA A 228 14.43 28.82 -21.17
CA ALA A 228 14.59 30.16 -21.74
C ALA A 228 14.82 31.25 -20.69
N LYS A 229 14.29 31.08 -19.47
CA LYS A 229 14.43 32.03 -18.34
C LYS A 229 15.68 31.75 -17.48
N SER A 230 16.39 30.65 -17.73
CA SER A 230 17.53 30.20 -16.95
C SER A 230 18.88 30.53 -17.63
N LYS A 231 19.98 30.31 -16.89
CA LYS A 231 21.34 30.41 -17.46
C LYS A 231 21.56 29.46 -18.65
N PHE A 232 20.74 28.43 -18.78
CA PHE A 232 20.85 27.39 -19.81
C PHE A 232 20.36 27.85 -21.18
N ALA A 233 19.65 28.97 -21.27
CA ALA A 233 19.24 29.55 -22.55
C ALA A 233 20.40 29.80 -23.52
N ALA A 234 21.61 29.99 -22.98
CA ALA A 234 22.83 30.19 -23.77
C ALA A 234 23.37 28.89 -24.42
N PHE A 235 22.84 27.72 -24.06
CA PHE A 235 23.31 26.42 -24.54
C PHE A 235 22.23 25.72 -25.39
N PRO A 236 22.34 25.78 -26.74
CA PRO A 236 21.29 25.25 -27.64
C PRO A 236 21.00 23.75 -27.49
N THR A 237 21.97 22.98 -27.00
CA THR A 237 21.87 21.52 -26.80
C THR A 237 21.38 21.12 -25.43
N PHE A 238 21.25 22.07 -24.48
CA PHE A 238 20.84 21.78 -23.12
C PHE A 238 19.45 21.13 -23.06
N GLY A 239 19.40 19.97 -22.39
CA GLY A 239 18.15 19.22 -22.19
C GLY A 239 17.53 18.61 -23.47
N LYS A 240 18.19 18.70 -24.63
CA LYS A 240 17.69 18.20 -25.92
C LYS A 240 18.21 16.82 -26.31
N VAL A 241 19.16 16.30 -25.56
CA VAL A 241 19.73 14.97 -25.80
C VAL A 241 18.78 13.92 -25.24
N ASP A 242 18.37 12.95 -26.06
CA ASP A 242 17.42 11.92 -25.68
C ASP A 242 18.09 10.63 -25.19
N ARG A 243 19.38 10.46 -25.47
CA ARG A 243 20.22 9.38 -24.95
C ARG A 243 21.62 9.93 -24.65
N GLY A 244 22.06 9.81 -23.40
CA GLY A 244 23.34 10.35 -22.97
C GLY A 244 23.85 9.67 -21.71
N HIS A 245 24.96 10.15 -21.20
CA HIS A 245 25.59 9.63 -20.00
C HIS A 245 24.86 10.12 -18.73
N ILE A 246 24.97 9.35 -17.65
CA ILE A 246 24.72 9.80 -16.27
C ILE A 246 26.05 10.31 -15.73
N CYS A 247 26.02 11.49 -15.10
CA CYS A 247 27.22 12.16 -14.59
C CYS A 247 27.11 12.39 -13.08
N LEU A 248 28.19 12.15 -12.36
CA LEU A 248 28.37 12.55 -10.96
C LEU A 248 29.34 13.71 -10.92
N GLN A 249 28.93 14.82 -10.29
CA GLN A 249 29.63 16.10 -10.36
C GLN A 249 30.75 16.21 -9.33
N ASP A 250 31.91 16.75 -9.77
CA ASP A 250 32.96 17.31 -8.92
C ASP A 250 32.76 18.82 -8.73
N HIS A 251 32.09 19.24 -7.66
CA HIS A 251 31.94 20.66 -7.31
C HIS A 251 33.02 21.17 -6.33
N GLY A 252 34.00 20.35 -5.98
CA GLY A 252 35.11 20.73 -5.09
C GLY A 252 34.97 20.17 -3.67
N ASP A 253 33.83 19.65 -3.28
CA ASP A 253 33.55 19.14 -1.95
C ASP A 253 33.54 17.60 -1.90
N VAL A 254 33.74 17.03 -0.72
CA VAL A 254 33.69 15.57 -0.53
C VAL A 254 32.24 15.12 -0.58
N VAL A 255 31.97 14.20 -1.49
CA VAL A 255 30.68 13.50 -1.61
C VAL A 255 30.95 12.02 -1.82
N ALA A 256 30.12 11.19 -1.22
CA ALA A 256 30.14 9.74 -1.35
C ALA A 256 28.84 9.23 -1.99
N PHE A 257 28.95 8.26 -2.89
CA PHE A 257 27.85 7.60 -3.56
C PHE A 257 27.91 6.10 -3.34
N ARG A 258 26.77 5.45 -3.14
CA ARG A 258 26.65 3.99 -3.07
C ARG A 258 25.31 3.52 -3.61
N SER A 259 25.11 2.21 -3.73
CA SER A 259 23.86 1.62 -4.23
C SER A 259 23.41 2.23 -5.57
N ILE A 260 24.39 2.56 -6.45
CA ILE A 260 24.12 3.18 -7.75
C ILE A 260 23.59 2.09 -8.67
N LYS A 261 22.30 2.12 -8.96
CA LYS A 261 21.65 1.13 -9.82
C LYS A 261 20.75 1.80 -10.86
N VAL A 262 20.70 1.20 -12.04
CA VAL A 262 19.94 1.69 -13.18
C VAL A 262 19.09 0.58 -13.77
N ARG A 263 17.92 0.94 -14.27
CA ARG A 263 17.07 0.09 -15.07
C ARG A 263 16.73 0.84 -16.36
N GLU A 264 17.06 0.27 -17.53
CA GLU A 264 16.56 0.80 -18.80
C GLU A 264 15.08 0.39 -18.96
N LEU A 265 14.26 1.35 -19.40
CA LEU A 265 12.85 1.13 -19.64
C LEU A 265 12.65 0.71 -21.09
N PRO A 266 11.74 -0.25 -21.37
CA PRO A 266 11.36 -0.55 -22.75
C PRO A 266 10.68 0.66 -23.37
N GLY A 267 10.81 0.84 -24.68
CA GLY A 267 10.25 1.98 -25.40
C GLY A 267 8.77 2.20 -25.06
N GLY A 268 8.44 3.42 -24.60
CA GLY A 268 7.14 3.77 -24.04
C GLY A 268 7.15 4.04 -22.55
N GLY A 269 8.30 3.86 -21.88
CA GLY A 269 8.56 4.36 -20.50
C GLY A 269 7.86 3.62 -19.38
N LEU A 270 7.27 2.45 -19.62
CA LEU A 270 6.68 1.64 -18.56
C LEU A 270 7.58 0.43 -18.25
N PRO A 271 7.92 0.17 -16.99
CA PRO A 271 8.62 -1.03 -16.61
C PRO A 271 7.76 -2.26 -16.95
N ARG A 272 8.43 -3.40 -17.13
CA ARG A 272 7.69 -4.66 -17.21
C ARG A 272 7.03 -4.91 -15.86
N PRO A 273 5.72 -5.28 -15.84
CA PRO A 273 5.09 -5.73 -14.61
C PRO A 273 5.92 -6.86 -13.96
N PRO A 274 5.94 -6.95 -12.63
CA PRO A 274 6.68 -8.00 -11.92
C PRO A 274 6.01 -9.38 -12.05
N GLU A 275 5.55 -9.72 -13.24
CA GLU A 275 4.79 -10.93 -13.53
C GLU A 275 5.72 -12.06 -13.97
N SER A 276 5.47 -13.24 -13.41
CA SER A 276 6.17 -14.49 -13.77
C SER A 276 5.41 -15.28 -14.84
N GLY A 277 4.21 -14.82 -15.23
CA GLY A 277 3.36 -15.45 -16.23
C GLY A 277 1.89 -15.01 -16.11
N THR A 278 1.03 -15.63 -16.91
CA THR A 278 -0.42 -15.39 -16.91
C THR A 278 -1.17 -16.66 -16.52
N LEU A 279 -2.13 -16.54 -15.63
CA LEU A 279 -2.98 -17.64 -15.21
C LEU A 279 -4.09 -17.93 -16.22
N PRO A 280 -4.50 -19.19 -16.43
CA PRO A 280 -5.61 -19.56 -17.31
C PRO A 280 -6.97 -19.28 -16.61
N VAL A 281 -7.19 -18.01 -16.28
CA VAL A 281 -8.34 -17.53 -15.52
C VAL A 281 -8.94 -16.34 -16.27
N LYS A 282 -10.25 -16.22 -16.27
CA LYS A 282 -10.97 -15.04 -16.78
C LYS A 282 -12.07 -14.61 -15.84
N ALA A 283 -12.43 -13.33 -15.93
CA ALA A 283 -13.56 -12.76 -15.24
C ALA A 283 -14.82 -12.79 -16.11
N VAL A 284 -15.94 -13.20 -15.54
CA VAL A 284 -17.26 -13.17 -16.19
C VAL A 284 -18.25 -12.45 -15.28
N PRO A 285 -19.31 -11.78 -15.81
CA PRO A 285 -20.36 -11.24 -14.97
C PRO A 285 -20.92 -12.32 -14.03
N ALA A 286 -20.93 -12.04 -12.73
CA ALA A 286 -21.42 -13.00 -11.74
C ALA A 286 -22.94 -13.11 -11.73
N PHE A 287 -23.61 -11.99 -12.03
CA PHE A 287 -25.06 -11.85 -11.94
C PHE A 287 -25.60 -11.08 -13.17
N PRO A 288 -25.51 -11.64 -14.40
CA PRO A 288 -25.80 -10.90 -15.62
C PRO A 288 -27.27 -10.47 -15.74
N ASP A 289 -28.20 -11.25 -15.18
CA ASP A 289 -29.64 -11.03 -15.32
C ASP A 289 -30.33 -10.67 -13.99
N VAL A 290 -29.54 -10.30 -12.96
CA VAL A 290 -30.08 -10.01 -11.63
C VAL A 290 -30.70 -8.61 -11.59
N ALA A 291 -31.96 -8.53 -11.19
CA ALA A 291 -32.59 -7.29 -10.78
C ALA A 291 -32.15 -6.92 -9.35
N TRP A 292 -31.71 -5.68 -9.19
CA TRP A 292 -31.25 -5.13 -7.91
C TRP A 292 -32.37 -4.38 -7.21
N GLU A 293 -32.92 -4.91 -6.14
CA GLU A 293 -33.98 -4.23 -5.37
C GLU A 293 -33.46 -2.86 -4.85
N GLY A 294 -34.24 -1.81 -5.04
CA GLY A 294 -33.93 -0.45 -4.59
C GLY A 294 -32.91 0.31 -5.45
N TRP A 295 -32.50 -0.26 -6.59
CA TRP A 295 -31.68 0.38 -7.60
C TRP A 295 -32.16 -0.01 -9.00
N SER A 296 -32.10 0.92 -9.95
CA SER A 296 -32.44 0.68 -11.35
C SER A 296 -31.44 1.33 -12.27
N ALA A 297 -31.13 0.66 -13.38
CA ALA A 297 -30.24 1.19 -14.40
C ALA A 297 -30.86 2.41 -15.12
N GLU A 298 -30.02 3.27 -15.69
CA GLU A 298 -30.42 4.46 -16.45
C GLU A 298 -31.44 4.14 -17.54
N SER A 299 -31.25 3.02 -18.24
CA SER A 299 -32.14 2.54 -19.31
C SER A 299 -33.59 2.29 -18.85
N GLU A 300 -33.81 2.03 -17.57
CA GLU A 300 -35.14 1.73 -17.01
C GLU A 300 -35.85 2.97 -16.50
N THR A 301 -35.10 3.97 -16.04
CA THR A 301 -35.66 5.15 -15.35
C THR A 301 -35.66 6.41 -16.21
N GLY A 302 -34.89 6.44 -17.30
CA GLY A 302 -34.64 7.66 -18.09
C GLY A 302 -33.91 8.77 -17.34
N ARG A 303 -33.38 8.46 -16.13
CA ARG A 303 -32.51 9.32 -15.32
C ARG A 303 -31.13 8.69 -15.26
N LYS A 304 -30.09 9.50 -15.20
CA LYS A 304 -28.75 9.01 -14.97
C LYS A 304 -28.64 8.51 -13.52
N PRO A 305 -28.59 7.19 -13.26
CA PRO A 305 -28.49 6.66 -11.91
C PRO A 305 -27.10 6.91 -11.36
N GLU A 306 -26.97 6.91 -10.03
CA GLU A 306 -25.68 6.71 -9.41
C GLU A 306 -25.21 5.29 -9.74
N PRO A 307 -23.99 5.09 -10.30
CA PRO A 307 -23.47 3.75 -10.57
C PRO A 307 -23.39 2.96 -9.28
N LEU A 308 -23.74 1.68 -9.29
CA LEU A 308 -23.41 0.79 -8.19
C LEU A 308 -21.87 0.72 -8.05
N ARG A 309 -21.40 0.91 -6.81
CA ARG A 309 -19.99 0.77 -6.42
C ARG A 309 -19.85 -0.35 -5.39
N PRO A 310 -19.90 -1.62 -5.83
CA PRO A 310 -19.71 -2.74 -4.93
C PRO A 310 -18.26 -2.76 -4.44
N LEU A 311 -18.08 -2.77 -3.11
CA LEU A 311 -16.76 -2.80 -2.46
C LEU A 311 -16.37 -4.21 -2.00
N GLN A 312 -17.37 -5.06 -1.70
CA GLN A 312 -17.10 -6.38 -1.15
C GLN A 312 -18.17 -7.37 -1.57
N VAL A 313 -17.76 -8.61 -1.81
CA VAL A 313 -18.64 -9.78 -1.87
C VAL A 313 -18.30 -10.69 -0.71
N THR A 314 -19.31 -11.13 0.06
CA THR A 314 -19.08 -12.00 1.21
C THR A 314 -20.23 -12.96 1.44
N HIS A 315 -20.10 -13.81 2.45
CA HIS A 315 -21.11 -14.80 2.85
C HIS A 315 -21.25 -14.84 4.37
N ALA A 316 -22.40 -15.33 4.85
CA ALA A 316 -22.64 -15.44 6.28
C ALA A 316 -21.96 -16.65 6.96
N GLY A 317 -21.46 -17.62 6.19
CA GLY A 317 -20.90 -18.88 6.72
C GLY A 317 -21.95 -19.78 7.37
N ASP A 318 -23.21 -19.60 7.00
CA ASP A 318 -24.37 -20.29 7.61
C ASP A 318 -24.86 -21.51 6.83
N GLY A 319 -24.16 -21.88 5.75
CA GLY A 319 -24.50 -22.99 4.86
C GLY A 319 -25.64 -22.67 3.89
N SER A 320 -26.08 -21.41 3.82
CA SER A 320 -27.16 -20.99 2.91
C SER A 320 -26.70 -20.75 1.48
N GLY A 321 -25.38 -20.58 1.26
CA GLY A 321 -24.79 -20.23 -0.02
C GLY A 321 -25.19 -18.85 -0.55
N ARG A 322 -25.79 -17.99 0.28
CA ARG A 322 -26.14 -16.61 -0.07
C ARG A 322 -24.89 -15.74 -0.22
N ARG A 323 -24.91 -14.82 -1.18
CA ARG A 323 -23.83 -13.85 -1.39
C ARG A 323 -24.33 -12.46 -1.05
N PHE A 324 -23.56 -11.76 -0.23
CA PHE A 324 -23.86 -10.40 0.18
C PHE A 324 -22.92 -9.43 -0.54
N ILE A 325 -23.47 -8.40 -1.14
CA ILE A 325 -22.76 -7.39 -1.91
C ILE A 325 -22.87 -6.05 -1.19
N VAL A 326 -21.75 -5.50 -0.76
CA VAL A 326 -21.67 -4.22 -0.05
C VAL A 326 -21.53 -3.10 -1.06
N GLU A 327 -22.45 -2.14 -1.02
CA GLU A 327 -22.46 -0.95 -1.86
C GLU A 327 -22.05 0.28 -1.06
N GLN A 328 -21.07 1.01 -1.54
CA GLN A 328 -20.53 2.18 -0.84
C GLN A 328 -21.58 3.23 -0.48
N SER A 329 -22.66 3.32 -1.27
CA SER A 329 -23.77 4.26 -1.04
C SER A 329 -24.60 3.99 0.23
N GLY A 330 -24.42 2.85 0.90
CA GLY A 330 -25.17 2.48 2.10
C GLY A 330 -26.17 1.35 1.88
N MET A 331 -26.03 0.55 0.84
CA MET A 331 -26.82 -0.64 0.58
C MET A 331 -26.00 -1.91 0.79
N VAL A 332 -26.65 -2.95 1.28
CA VAL A 332 -26.16 -4.33 1.17
C VAL A 332 -27.23 -5.15 0.46
N HIS A 333 -26.88 -5.75 -0.66
CA HIS A 333 -27.75 -6.68 -1.35
C HIS A 333 -27.42 -8.12 -0.97
N VAL A 334 -28.42 -8.98 -0.95
CA VAL A 334 -28.27 -10.42 -0.82
C VAL A 334 -28.77 -11.11 -2.08
N VAL A 335 -27.92 -11.90 -2.72
CA VAL A 335 -28.28 -12.76 -3.85
C VAL A 335 -28.42 -14.19 -3.33
N PRO A 336 -29.59 -14.84 -3.55
CA PRO A 336 -29.82 -16.22 -3.17
C PRO A 336 -28.83 -17.20 -3.83
N ALA A 337 -28.65 -18.39 -3.24
CA ALA A 337 -27.75 -19.41 -3.79
C ALA A 337 -28.12 -19.86 -5.21
N ASP A 338 -29.42 -19.90 -5.53
CA ASP A 338 -29.97 -20.27 -6.84
C ASP A 338 -29.86 -19.17 -7.91
N GLY A 339 -29.33 -17.97 -7.56
CA GLY A 339 -29.17 -16.87 -8.49
C GLY A 339 -30.44 -16.05 -8.75
N GLY A 340 -31.43 -16.13 -7.89
CA GLY A 340 -32.65 -15.29 -7.96
C GLY A 340 -32.37 -13.79 -7.77
N PRO A 341 -33.43 -12.93 -7.83
CA PRO A 341 -33.27 -11.48 -7.69
C PRO A 341 -32.53 -11.07 -6.42
N ALA A 342 -31.66 -10.07 -6.55
CA ALA A 342 -30.96 -9.50 -5.41
C ALA A 342 -31.95 -8.72 -4.53
N LYS A 343 -32.06 -9.12 -3.26
CA LYS A 343 -32.88 -8.43 -2.28
C LYS A 343 -32.05 -7.39 -1.54
N LEU A 344 -32.68 -6.29 -1.19
CA LEU A 344 -32.06 -5.25 -0.37
C LEU A 344 -31.98 -5.73 1.09
N PHE A 345 -30.85 -6.25 1.51
CA PHE A 345 -30.61 -6.80 2.85
C PHE A 345 -30.55 -5.72 3.92
N LEU A 346 -29.74 -4.69 3.70
CA LEU A 346 -29.61 -3.51 4.57
C LEU A 346 -29.69 -2.24 3.74
N ASP A 347 -30.45 -1.26 4.17
CA ASP A 347 -30.52 0.08 3.58
C ASP A 347 -30.29 1.15 4.66
N VAL A 348 -29.13 1.79 4.60
CA VAL A 348 -28.77 2.90 5.47
C VAL A 348 -28.40 4.17 4.67
N ARG A 349 -28.79 4.23 3.39
CA ARG A 349 -28.45 5.33 2.47
C ARG A 349 -28.81 6.73 2.99
N GLU A 350 -29.98 6.87 3.61
CA GLU A 350 -30.43 8.16 4.14
C GLU A 350 -29.58 8.65 5.32
N ARG A 351 -28.89 7.73 5.99
CA ARG A 351 -28.05 8.00 7.16
C ARG A 351 -26.56 7.95 6.84
N THR A 352 -26.19 7.53 5.61
CA THR A 352 -24.81 7.37 5.18
C THR A 352 -24.33 8.64 4.49
N ARG A 353 -23.09 9.05 4.78
CA ARG A 353 -22.44 10.12 4.03
C ARG A 353 -22.33 9.69 2.57
N ARG A 354 -22.91 10.50 1.69
CA ARG A 354 -22.94 10.19 0.26
C ARG A 354 -21.54 10.39 -0.32
N TRP A 355 -21.08 9.35 -1.00
CA TRP A 355 -19.93 9.45 -1.87
C TRP A 355 -20.14 10.56 -2.93
N SER A 356 -19.10 11.36 -3.17
CA SER A 356 -19.06 12.29 -4.29
C SER A 356 -17.64 12.39 -4.81
N ASP A 357 -17.47 12.60 -6.13
CA ASP A 357 -16.17 12.77 -6.78
C ASP A 357 -15.34 13.94 -6.24
N LYS A 358 -15.92 14.77 -5.39
CA LYS A 358 -15.30 16.02 -4.94
C LYS A 358 -14.76 16.01 -3.52
N SER A 359 -15.24 15.16 -2.61
CA SER A 359 -14.88 15.31 -1.20
C SER A 359 -15.03 14.09 -0.30
N ALA A 360 -15.55 12.96 -0.78
CA ALA A 360 -15.87 11.81 0.07
C ALA A 360 -15.70 10.47 -0.67
N ASN A 361 -14.62 10.31 -1.43
CA ASN A 361 -14.41 9.14 -2.27
C ASN A 361 -14.13 7.85 -1.47
N GLU A 362 -13.71 7.95 -0.22
CA GLU A 362 -13.45 6.82 0.67
C GLU A 362 -14.43 6.72 1.84
N GLU A 363 -15.41 7.63 1.94
CA GLU A 363 -16.49 7.58 2.92
C GLU A 363 -17.69 6.80 2.37
N GLY A 364 -18.53 6.27 3.25
CA GLY A 364 -19.71 5.50 2.89
C GLY A 364 -19.89 4.24 3.73
N LEU A 365 -20.53 3.21 3.18
CA LEU A 365 -20.56 1.86 3.75
C LEU A 365 -19.35 1.10 3.23
N LEU A 366 -18.37 0.83 4.09
CA LEU A 366 -17.02 0.41 3.70
C LEU A 366 -16.77 -1.08 3.87
N GLY A 367 -17.44 -1.74 4.81
CA GLY A 367 -17.25 -3.15 5.05
C GLY A 367 -18.36 -3.82 5.85
N ILE A 368 -18.49 -5.14 5.70
CA ILE A 368 -19.37 -5.99 6.48
C ILE A 368 -18.64 -7.25 6.94
N ALA A 369 -18.92 -7.70 8.16
CA ALA A 369 -18.46 -8.99 8.66
C ALA A 369 -19.59 -9.68 9.42
N PHE A 370 -19.90 -10.92 9.06
CA PHE A 370 -20.86 -11.75 9.78
C PHE A 370 -20.17 -12.39 10.99
N HIS A 371 -20.88 -12.41 12.12
CA HIS A 371 -20.38 -13.01 13.35
C HIS A 371 -20.03 -14.50 13.12
N PRO A 372 -18.93 -15.04 13.66
CA PRO A 372 -18.58 -16.47 13.49
C PRO A 372 -19.68 -17.45 13.92
N ARG A 373 -20.56 -17.02 14.85
CA ARG A 373 -21.74 -17.76 15.31
C ARG A 373 -23.04 -17.18 14.75
N PHE A 374 -23.00 -16.66 13.52
CA PHE A 374 -24.18 -16.02 12.88
C PHE A 374 -25.43 -16.88 12.88
N ARG A 375 -25.28 -18.20 12.69
CA ARG A 375 -26.40 -19.16 12.78
C ARG A 375 -27.16 -19.16 14.12
N GLU A 376 -26.47 -18.72 15.19
CA GLU A 376 -26.99 -18.77 16.56
C GLU A 376 -27.53 -17.40 17.02
N ASN A 377 -26.89 -16.30 16.55
CA ASN A 377 -27.14 -14.97 17.08
C ASN A 377 -27.70 -13.96 16.06
N ASP A 378 -27.73 -14.31 14.76
CA ASP A 378 -28.19 -13.46 13.66
C ASP A 378 -27.45 -12.10 13.59
N GLU A 379 -26.25 -11.99 14.16
CA GLU A 379 -25.50 -10.74 14.27
C GLU A 379 -24.49 -10.56 13.13
N PHE A 380 -24.41 -9.33 12.64
CA PHE A 380 -23.36 -8.90 11.72
C PHE A 380 -22.93 -7.47 12.05
N PHE A 381 -21.76 -7.10 11.54
CA PHE A 381 -21.14 -5.81 11.82
C PHE A 381 -20.90 -5.09 10.50
N VAL A 382 -21.04 -3.75 10.53
CA VAL A 382 -20.71 -2.89 9.39
C VAL A 382 -19.81 -1.77 9.85
N CYS A 383 -18.85 -1.42 9.00
CA CYS A 383 -18.08 -0.17 9.11
C CYS A 383 -18.65 0.83 8.11
N TRP A 384 -18.99 2.03 8.59
CA TRP A 384 -19.64 3.03 7.75
C TRP A 384 -19.46 4.45 8.28
N SER A 385 -19.57 5.43 7.37
CA SER A 385 -19.49 6.85 7.67
C SER A 385 -20.90 7.44 7.73
N PRO A 386 -21.44 7.77 8.92
CA PRO A 386 -22.74 8.43 9.05
C PRO A 386 -22.74 9.82 8.40
N ALA A 387 -23.86 10.19 7.80
CA ALA A 387 -24.11 11.57 7.39
C ALA A 387 -24.17 12.47 8.64
N PRO A 388 -23.64 13.71 8.59
CA PRO A 388 -23.85 14.66 9.68
C PRO A 388 -25.35 14.93 9.85
N ALA A 389 -25.78 15.15 11.10
CA ALA A 389 -27.15 15.56 11.36
C ALA A 389 -27.47 16.90 10.65
N ALA A 390 -28.70 17.07 10.19
CA ALA A 390 -29.10 18.20 9.34
C ALA A 390 -28.89 19.60 10.01
N ASP A 391 -28.79 19.63 11.33
CA ASP A 391 -28.61 20.81 12.18
C ASP A 391 -27.18 20.96 12.74
N ALA A 392 -26.31 19.99 12.47
CA ALA A 392 -24.94 19.95 12.98
C ALA A 392 -23.95 20.53 11.95
N ALA A 393 -24.05 21.83 11.67
CA ALA A 393 -23.04 22.56 10.91
C ALA A 393 -21.71 22.51 11.70
N GLY A 394 -20.78 21.64 11.29
CA GLY A 394 -19.47 21.49 11.91
C GLY A 394 -19.21 20.16 12.64
N GLU A 395 -20.16 19.23 12.64
CA GLU A 395 -19.85 17.85 13.05
C GLU A 395 -18.84 17.25 12.06
N GLY A 396 -17.74 16.74 12.61
CA GLY A 396 -16.63 16.17 11.90
C GLY A 396 -16.99 15.02 10.93
N ARG A 397 -16.08 14.11 10.69
CA ARG A 397 -16.23 12.95 9.81
C ARG A 397 -16.36 11.69 10.66
N PRO A 398 -17.57 11.40 11.23
CA PRO A 398 -17.73 10.21 12.04
C PRO A 398 -17.59 8.96 11.19
N GLU A 399 -16.90 7.96 11.75
CA GLU A 399 -16.88 6.61 11.26
C GLU A 399 -17.27 5.66 12.38
N ARG A 400 -18.06 4.64 12.07
CA ARG A 400 -18.63 3.74 13.06
C ARG A 400 -18.49 2.28 12.68
N ILE A 401 -18.24 1.47 13.69
CA ILE A 401 -18.54 0.05 13.67
C ILE A 401 -19.88 -0.12 14.37
N SER A 402 -20.88 -0.58 13.63
CA SER A 402 -22.20 -0.86 14.18
C SER A 402 -22.53 -2.34 14.08
N ARG A 403 -23.11 -2.90 15.14
CA ARG A 403 -23.72 -4.23 15.16
C ARG A 403 -25.16 -4.10 14.71
N PHE A 404 -25.60 -5.00 13.85
CA PHE A 404 -26.99 -5.18 13.43
C PHE A 404 -27.43 -6.62 13.61
N ARG A 405 -28.75 -6.85 13.53
CA ARG A 405 -29.36 -8.19 13.51
C ARG A 405 -30.23 -8.37 12.28
N VAL A 406 -30.32 -9.63 11.88
CA VAL A 406 -31.27 -10.04 10.84
C VAL A 406 -32.67 -10.06 11.41
N ARG A 407 -33.67 -9.74 10.59
CA ARG A 407 -35.09 -9.85 10.96
C ARG A 407 -35.46 -11.30 11.20
N ARG A 408 -36.22 -11.54 12.24
CA ARG A 408 -36.68 -12.89 12.59
C ARG A 408 -37.68 -13.48 11.59
N ASP A 409 -38.42 -12.62 10.88
CA ASP A 409 -39.45 -12.99 9.90
C ASP A 409 -38.90 -13.12 8.47
N ASP A 410 -37.72 -12.55 8.15
CA ASP A 410 -37.09 -12.67 6.85
C ASP A 410 -35.55 -12.70 6.98
N PRO A 411 -34.89 -13.84 6.78
CA PRO A 411 -33.44 -13.97 6.88
C PRO A 411 -32.66 -13.22 5.78
N ASN A 412 -33.38 -12.68 4.79
CA ASN A 412 -32.79 -11.85 3.73
C ASN A 412 -32.97 -10.34 3.99
N ARG A 413 -33.35 -9.96 5.21
CA ARG A 413 -33.52 -8.58 5.63
C ARG A 413 -32.87 -8.34 6.99
N ALA A 414 -32.03 -7.32 7.05
CA ALA A 414 -31.58 -6.78 8.32
C ALA A 414 -32.67 -5.94 8.97
N ASP A 415 -32.59 -5.79 10.28
CA ASP A 415 -33.41 -4.84 11.03
C ASP A 415 -32.59 -3.55 11.25
N PRO A 416 -32.81 -2.45 10.52
CA PRO A 416 -32.08 -1.20 10.70
C PRO A 416 -32.29 -0.58 12.09
N ALA A 417 -33.38 -0.91 12.79
CA ALA A 417 -33.64 -0.44 14.15
C ALA A 417 -32.85 -1.20 15.22
N SER A 418 -32.25 -2.33 14.87
CA SER A 418 -31.40 -3.12 15.77
C SER A 418 -29.97 -2.55 15.90
N GLU A 419 -29.67 -1.43 15.27
CA GLU A 419 -28.34 -0.84 15.31
C GLU A 419 -27.85 -0.60 16.74
N GLU A 420 -26.66 -1.11 17.02
CA GLU A 420 -25.91 -0.83 18.21
C GLU A 420 -24.50 -0.37 17.83
N VAL A 421 -24.13 0.86 18.22
CA VAL A 421 -22.79 1.38 17.95
C VAL A 421 -21.78 0.69 18.87
N VAL A 422 -20.85 -0.05 18.27
CA VAL A 422 -19.76 -0.77 18.97
C VAL A 422 -18.58 0.15 19.20
N LEU A 423 -18.16 0.85 18.14
CA LEU A 423 -17.03 1.79 18.16
C LEU A 423 -17.37 3.00 17.29
N SER A 424 -16.98 4.19 17.71
CA SER A 424 -17.11 5.42 16.91
C SER A 424 -15.88 6.27 17.03
N MET A 425 -15.43 6.84 15.90
CA MET A 425 -14.27 7.71 15.82
C MET A 425 -14.55 8.90 14.90
N GLN A 426 -13.71 9.92 14.96
CA GLN A 426 -13.76 11.08 14.07
C GLN A 426 -12.58 11.00 13.11
N GLN A 427 -12.84 10.83 11.83
CA GLN A 427 -11.80 10.84 10.79
C GLN A 427 -11.27 12.27 10.59
N PRO A 428 -9.94 12.46 10.56
CA PRO A 428 -9.35 13.78 10.35
C PRO A 428 -9.60 14.32 8.94
N PHE A 429 -9.61 13.43 7.93
CA PHE A 429 -9.77 13.77 6.52
C PHE A 429 -10.80 12.86 5.84
N SER A 430 -11.11 13.13 4.57
CA SER A 430 -12.07 12.36 3.76
C SER A 430 -11.47 11.16 3.03
N ASN A 431 -10.19 10.89 3.24
CA ASN A 431 -9.43 9.80 2.63
C ASN A 431 -8.59 9.08 3.67
N HIS A 432 -8.05 7.92 3.31
CA HIS A 432 -7.38 6.97 4.19
C HIS A 432 -8.26 6.52 5.37
N ASN A 433 -9.55 6.33 5.06
CA ASN A 433 -10.51 5.93 6.08
C ASN A 433 -10.34 4.44 6.45
N GLY A 434 -9.83 3.60 5.53
CA GLY A 434 -9.78 2.16 5.73
C GLY A 434 -11.18 1.56 5.74
N GLY A 435 -11.63 1.04 6.89
CA GLY A 435 -13.01 0.59 7.09
C GLY A 435 -13.28 -0.88 6.76
N SER A 436 -12.27 -1.62 6.29
CA SER A 436 -12.39 -3.06 6.12
C SER A 436 -12.38 -3.77 7.46
N ILE A 437 -13.37 -4.65 7.67
CA ILE A 437 -13.53 -5.44 8.89
C ILE A 437 -13.60 -6.92 8.58
N VAL A 438 -12.97 -7.74 9.43
CA VAL A 438 -12.95 -9.20 9.27
C VAL A 438 -12.85 -9.90 10.61
N PHE A 439 -13.53 -11.05 10.78
CA PHE A 439 -13.27 -11.92 11.92
C PHE A 439 -12.06 -12.82 11.68
N GLY A 440 -11.15 -12.83 12.64
CA GLY A 440 -10.07 -13.79 12.70
C GLY A 440 -10.56 -15.20 13.07
N THR A 441 -9.70 -16.21 12.90
CA THR A 441 -9.97 -17.58 13.36
C THR A 441 -9.99 -17.69 14.89
N ASP A 442 -9.51 -16.68 15.59
CA ASP A 442 -9.56 -16.51 17.04
C ASP A 442 -10.91 -15.96 17.56
N GLY A 443 -11.84 -15.63 16.65
CA GLY A 443 -13.17 -15.13 16.95
C GLY A 443 -13.26 -13.63 17.24
N PHE A 444 -12.15 -12.88 17.19
CA PHE A 444 -12.16 -11.43 17.39
C PHE A 444 -12.34 -10.67 16.08
N LEU A 445 -12.88 -9.46 16.19
CA LEU A 445 -13.05 -8.56 15.05
C LEU A 445 -11.80 -7.71 14.84
N TYR A 446 -11.27 -7.76 13.62
CA TYR A 446 -10.17 -6.92 13.16
C TYR A 446 -10.70 -5.80 12.29
N LEU A 447 -10.15 -4.60 12.46
CA LEU A 447 -10.49 -3.39 11.73
C LEU A 447 -9.23 -2.71 11.22
N GLY A 448 -9.13 -2.45 9.91
CA GLY A 448 -8.07 -1.64 9.32
C GLY A 448 -8.45 -0.16 9.30
N LEU A 449 -7.58 0.69 9.84
CA LEU A 449 -7.71 2.14 9.81
C LEU A 449 -6.46 2.75 9.17
N GLY A 450 -6.67 3.64 8.20
CA GLY A 450 -5.59 4.44 7.64
C GLY A 450 -5.05 5.49 8.63
N ASP A 451 -4.02 6.22 8.22
CA ASP A 451 -3.39 7.29 9.02
C ASP A 451 -4.29 8.52 9.27
N GLY A 452 -5.53 8.45 8.77
CA GLY A 452 -6.55 9.50 8.88
C GLY A 452 -6.54 10.46 7.72
N GLY A 453 -5.61 10.33 6.74
CA GLY A 453 -5.70 10.98 5.45
C GLY A 453 -4.71 12.12 5.20
N SER A 454 -4.93 12.83 4.08
CA SER A 454 -4.02 13.81 3.49
C SER A 454 -2.76 13.15 2.92
N GLN A 455 -1.66 13.88 2.77
CA GLN A 455 -0.40 13.41 2.22
C GLN A 455 0.68 13.35 3.30
N ARG A 456 1.53 12.31 3.26
CA ARG A 456 2.74 12.21 4.07
C ARG A 456 2.50 12.18 5.58
N ASP A 457 1.36 11.65 6.01
CA ASP A 457 0.99 11.50 7.42
C ASP A 457 1.21 12.81 8.22
N PRO A 458 0.47 13.90 7.92
CA PRO A 458 0.73 15.21 8.50
C PRO A 458 0.50 15.26 10.01
N LEU A 459 -0.25 14.30 10.55
CA LEU A 459 -0.58 14.20 11.97
C LEU A 459 0.34 13.20 12.71
N GLY A 460 1.18 12.48 12.00
CA GLY A 460 2.14 11.52 12.56
C GLY A 460 1.49 10.28 13.16
N HIS A 461 0.32 9.89 12.65
CA HIS A 461 -0.45 8.78 13.19
C HIS A 461 0.19 7.41 12.91
N GLY A 462 0.82 7.23 11.74
CA GLY A 462 1.39 5.95 11.34
C GLY A 462 2.37 5.35 12.36
N GLN A 463 3.13 6.19 13.08
CA GLN A 463 4.07 5.76 14.11
C GLN A 463 3.60 6.09 15.53
N ASN A 464 2.30 6.37 15.74
CA ASN A 464 1.76 6.78 17.03
C ASN A 464 0.78 5.76 17.60
N THR A 465 1.24 4.84 18.44
CA THR A 465 0.38 3.86 19.12
C THR A 465 -0.61 4.47 20.12
N GLY A 466 -0.52 5.76 20.43
CA GLY A 466 -1.53 6.52 21.17
C GLY A 466 -2.75 6.96 20.33
N SER A 467 -2.79 6.58 19.05
CA SER A 467 -3.88 6.83 18.13
C SER A 467 -4.34 5.52 17.49
N TRP A 468 -5.63 5.37 17.18
CA TRP A 468 -6.12 4.22 16.40
C TRP A 468 -5.76 4.32 14.92
N PHE A 469 -5.53 5.53 14.41
CA PHE A 469 -5.20 5.74 13.00
C PHE A 469 -3.83 5.18 12.63
N GLY A 470 -3.71 4.70 11.40
CA GLY A 470 -2.51 4.02 10.92
C GLY A 470 -2.32 2.62 11.52
N SER A 471 -3.42 1.97 11.94
CA SER A 471 -3.35 0.72 12.71
C SER A 471 -4.38 -0.31 12.28
N ILE A 472 -4.12 -1.55 12.64
CA ILE A 472 -5.11 -2.62 12.65
C ILE A 472 -5.52 -2.86 14.10
N LEU A 473 -6.80 -2.66 14.40
CA LEU A 473 -7.37 -2.89 15.72
C LEU A 473 -7.88 -4.33 15.82
N ARG A 474 -7.92 -4.88 17.04
CA ARG A 474 -8.50 -6.19 17.37
C ARG A 474 -9.33 -6.07 18.63
N ILE A 475 -10.63 -6.36 18.53
CA ILE A 475 -11.61 -6.19 19.61
C ILE A 475 -12.50 -7.44 19.79
N ASP A 476 -12.98 -7.64 21.01
CA ASP A 476 -13.92 -8.69 21.38
C ASP A 476 -15.33 -8.12 21.41
N VAL A 477 -16.15 -8.48 20.43
CA VAL A 477 -17.54 -7.99 20.32
C VAL A 477 -18.55 -8.83 21.08
N ASP A 478 -18.14 -9.98 21.62
CA ASP A 478 -18.97 -10.85 22.47
C ASP A 478 -19.05 -10.36 23.90
N ARG A 479 -18.04 -9.61 24.35
CA ARG A 479 -17.95 -9.07 25.71
C ARG A 479 -17.83 -7.55 25.67
N ARG A 480 -18.03 -6.92 26.84
CA ARG A 480 -17.94 -5.46 26.97
C ARG A 480 -17.15 -5.10 28.21
N ASP A 481 -16.19 -4.23 28.05
CA ASP A 481 -15.56 -3.55 29.17
C ASP A 481 -16.38 -2.33 29.60
N ALA A 482 -16.19 -1.86 30.82
CA ALA A 482 -16.90 -0.70 31.34
C ALA A 482 -16.70 0.52 30.42
N GLY A 483 -17.78 1.11 29.93
CA GLY A 483 -17.77 2.29 29.09
C GLY A 483 -17.47 2.03 27.60
N ARG A 484 -17.39 0.74 27.17
CA ARG A 484 -17.16 0.37 25.76
C ARG A 484 -18.28 -0.52 25.21
N GLY A 485 -18.47 -0.49 23.89
CA GLY A 485 -19.36 -1.43 23.19
C GLY A 485 -18.73 -2.81 22.91
N TYR A 486 -17.47 -3.02 23.36
CA TYR A 486 -16.63 -4.21 23.15
C TYR A 486 -15.73 -4.42 24.37
N ALA A 487 -15.00 -5.54 24.41
CA ALA A 487 -13.93 -5.76 25.36
C ALA A 487 -12.57 -5.81 24.65
N ILE A 488 -11.51 -5.57 25.41
CA ILE A 488 -10.13 -5.70 24.93
C ILE A 488 -9.68 -7.15 25.10
N PRO A 489 -9.26 -7.85 24.04
CA PRO A 489 -8.62 -9.16 24.18
C PRO A 489 -7.37 -9.06 25.07
N ALA A 490 -7.32 -9.89 26.11
CA ALA A 490 -6.27 -9.80 27.14
C ALA A 490 -4.85 -10.04 26.58
N ASP A 491 -4.76 -10.67 25.43
CA ASP A 491 -3.50 -10.96 24.74
C ASP A 491 -3.16 -9.93 23.65
N ASN A 492 -3.89 -8.81 23.50
CA ASN A 492 -3.48 -7.74 22.60
C ASN A 492 -2.09 -7.20 22.99
N PRO A 493 -1.23 -6.87 22.00
CA PRO A 493 0.18 -6.58 22.27
C PRO A 493 0.43 -5.32 23.08
N PHE A 494 -0.50 -4.37 23.07
CA PHE A 494 -0.33 -3.06 23.70
C PHE A 494 -1.14 -2.87 24.99
N VAL A 495 -1.80 -3.90 25.53
CA VAL A 495 -2.62 -3.82 26.74
C VAL A 495 -1.87 -3.23 27.96
N ASN A 496 -0.59 -3.53 28.09
CA ASN A 496 0.23 -3.08 29.22
C ASN A 496 1.32 -2.07 28.81
N VAL A 497 1.20 -1.45 27.64
CA VAL A 497 2.17 -0.48 27.14
C VAL A 497 1.71 0.94 27.49
N PRO A 498 2.43 1.68 28.36
CA PRO A 498 2.03 3.04 28.74
C PRO A 498 1.92 3.96 27.52
N GLY A 499 0.78 4.66 27.40
CA GLY A 499 0.53 5.61 26.33
C GLY A 499 0.01 4.99 25.02
N ALA A 500 0.03 3.66 24.89
CA ALA A 500 -0.54 2.98 23.73
C ALA A 500 -2.02 2.61 23.96
N LEU A 501 -2.79 2.57 22.88
CA LEU A 501 -4.19 2.14 22.91
C LEU A 501 -4.26 0.60 22.86
N PRO A 502 -4.99 -0.03 23.79
CA PRO A 502 -4.98 -1.48 23.94
C PRO A 502 -5.74 -2.23 22.82
N GLU A 503 -6.52 -1.53 22.02
CA GLU A 503 -7.21 -2.06 20.83
C GLU A 503 -6.24 -2.41 19.70
N ILE A 504 -5.06 -1.76 19.65
CA ILE A 504 -4.10 -1.91 18.56
C ILE A 504 -3.53 -3.33 18.55
N TYR A 505 -3.58 -3.96 17.38
CA TYR A 505 -2.97 -5.25 17.10
C TYR A 505 -1.65 -5.12 16.33
N ALA A 506 -1.62 -4.19 15.36
CA ALA A 506 -0.46 -3.81 14.56
C ALA A 506 -0.59 -2.35 14.12
N TYR A 507 0.51 -1.69 13.79
CA TYR A 507 0.53 -0.27 13.41
C TYR A 507 1.55 0.01 12.30
N GLY A 508 1.62 1.25 11.84
CA GLY A 508 2.53 1.64 10.77
C GLY A 508 1.92 1.43 9.39
N PHE A 509 0.60 1.57 9.25
CA PHE A 509 -0.12 1.51 7.98
C PHE A 509 -0.50 2.91 7.50
N ARG A 510 -0.55 3.07 6.18
CA ARG A 510 -1.02 4.30 5.54
C ARG A 510 -2.52 4.28 5.26
N ASN A 511 -2.98 3.33 4.48
CA ASN A 511 -4.39 3.14 4.14
C ASN A 511 -4.66 1.66 3.81
N PRO A 512 -4.77 0.80 4.81
CA PRO A 512 -5.05 -0.63 4.62
C PRO A 512 -6.48 -0.81 4.12
N TRP A 513 -6.64 -0.75 2.77
CA TRP A 513 -7.94 -0.68 2.11
C TRP A 513 -8.77 -1.95 2.30
N GLN A 514 -8.18 -3.12 2.13
CA GLN A 514 -8.90 -4.38 2.34
C GLN A 514 -8.12 -5.34 3.22
N LEU A 515 -8.78 -5.79 4.29
CA LEU A 515 -8.33 -6.90 5.13
C LEU A 515 -8.99 -8.21 4.70
N SER A 516 -8.29 -9.31 4.90
CA SER A 516 -8.88 -10.65 4.79
C SER A 516 -8.25 -11.62 5.80
N CYS A 517 -9.02 -12.65 6.16
CA CYS A 517 -8.54 -13.75 7.00
C CYS A 517 -8.49 -15.03 6.17
N ASP A 518 -7.30 -15.57 5.98
CA ASP A 518 -7.16 -16.92 5.45
C ASP A 518 -7.53 -17.95 6.53
N ARG A 519 -8.73 -18.48 6.45
CA ARG A 519 -9.26 -19.40 7.46
C ARG A 519 -8.48 -20.70 7.57
N THR A 520 -7.67 -21.07 6.57
CA THR A 520 -6.84 -22.27 6.59
C THR A 520 -5.59 -22.09 7.44
N THR A 521 -4.98 -20.92 7.36
CA THR A 521 -3.72 -20.62 8.07
C THR A 521 -3.91 -19.72 9.30
N GLY A 522 -5.04 -19.05 9.43
CA GLY A 522 -5.32 -18.04 10.44
C GLY A 522 -4.62 -16.69 10.18
N ARG A 523 -3.90 -16.55 9.07
CA ARG A 523 -3.20 -15.31 8.73
C ARG A 523 -4.20 -14.20 8.39
N ILE A 524 -3.99 -13.03 8.98
CA ILE A 524 -4.66 -11.78 8.56
C ILE A 524 -3.79 -11.11 7.50
N TRP A 525 -4.41 -10.74 6.40
CA TRP A 525 -3.77 -10.05 5.29
C TRP A 525 -4.27 -8.62 5.19
N ALA A 526 -3.38 -7.70 4.84
CA ALA A 526 -3.70 -6.31 4.61
C ALA A 526 -3.00 -5.85 3.32
N ALA A 527 -3.74 -5.21 2.43
CA ALA A 527 -3.17 -4.47 1.31
C ALA A 527 -3.16 -3.00 1.69
N ASP A 528 -1.98 -2.40 1.71
CA ASP A 528 -1.76 -1.02 2.15
C ASP A 528 -1.40 -0.13 0.98
N VAL A 529 -2.21 0.91 0.76
CA VAL A 529 -2.04 1.86 -0.35
C VAL A 529 -0.92 2.83 -0.02
N GLY A 530 0.11 2.85 -0.87
CA GLY A 530 1.26 3.71 -0.74
C GLY A 530 1.02 5.19 -1.06
N GLU A 531 2.02 6.01 -0.85
CA GLU A 531 1.94 7.47 -1.07
C GLU A 531 2.41 7.85 -2.48
N ASP A 532 3.68 7.61 -2.77
CA ASP A 532 4.34 8.14 -3.96
C ASP A 532 4.96 7.07 -4.85
N LEU A 533 5.45 5.96 -4.29
CA LEU A 533 6.31 5.04 -5.02
C LEU A 533 5.93 3.56 -4.93
N TRP A 534 5.35 3.06 -3.83
CA TRP A 534 5.19 1.64 -3.57
C TRP A 534 3.82 1.26 -3.03
N GLU A 535 3.31 0.13 -3.49
CA GLU A 535 2.11 -0.53 -2.99
C GLU A 535 2.49 -1.82 -2.28
N GLU A 536 1.78 -2.20 -1.21
CA GLU A 536 2.19 -3.26 -0.30
C GLU A 536 1.13 -4.33 -0.06
N ILE A 537 1.57 -5.57 0.06
CA ILE A 537 0.79 -6.69 0.60
C ILE A 537 1.47 -7.17 1.88
N ASN A 538 0.72 -7.17 2.97
CA ASN A 538 1.21 -7.47 4.29
C ASN A 538 0.51 -8.69 4.91
N VAL A 539 1.26 -9.55 5.59
CA VAL A 539 0.75 -10.55 6.53
C VAL A 539 0.87 -9.98 7.93
N VAL A 540 -0.26 -9.71 8.56
CA VAL A 540 -0.32 -8.95 9.80
C VAL A 540 0.18 -9.79 10.99
N GLN A 541 1.21 -9.29 11.66
CA GLN A 541 1.82 -9.89 12.85
C GLN A 541 1.39 -9.12 14.09
N LYS A 542 1.19 -9.85 15.19
CA LYS A 542 0.87 -9.28 16.49
C LYS A 542 1.99 -8.35 16.97
N GLY A 543 1.68 -7.09 17.22
CA GLY A 543 2.64 -6.06 17.66
C GLY A 543 3.55 -5.52 16.53
N GLY A 544 3.31 -5.92 15.27
CA GLY A 544 4.12 -5.51 14.13
C GLY A 544 4.01 -4.02 13.82
N ASN A 545 5.15 -3.39 13.47
CA ASN A 545 5.25 -2.05 12.90
C ASN A 545 5.51 -2.18 11.39
N TYR A 546 4.60 -1.70 10.54
CA TYR A 546 4.70 -1.81 9.08
C TYR A 546 5.37 -0.62 8.41
N GLY A 547 5.82 0.34 9.22
CA GLY A 547 6.80 1.35 8.81
C GLY A 547 6.26 2.68 8.34
N TRP A 548 5.00 2.82 7.95
CA TRP A 548 4.45 4.12 7.61
C TRP A 548 4.45 5.04 8.84
N SER A 549 4.94 6.28 8.82
CA SER A 549 5.43 7.11 7.70
C SER A 549 6.97 7.30 7.71
N ILE A 550 7.71 6.31 8.13
CA ILE A 550 9.18 6.29 8.03
C ILE A 550 9.65 5.38 6.89
N ARG A 551 8.76 4.55 6.38
CA ARG A 551 8.93 3.67 5.21
C ARG A 551 7.71 3.73 4.31
N GLU A 552 7.93 3.43 3.03
CA GLU A 552 6.94 3.07 2.02
C GLU A 552 7.47 1.81 1.33
N GLY A 553 6.77 0.70 1.47
CA GLY A 553 7.34 -0.59 1.15
C GLY A 553 8.56 -0.92 2.01
N THR A 554 9.56 -1.51 1.38
CA THR A 554 10.86 -1.75 2.01
C THR A 554 11.77 -0.52 2.01
N LYS A 555 11.34 0.61 1.44
CA LYS A 555 12.16 1.79 1.21
C LYS A 555 11.97 2.84 2.31
N ALA A 556 13.03 3.57 2.63
CA ALA A 556 12.95 4.67 3.57
C ALA A 556 12.09 5.81 3.00
N PHE A 557 11.23 6.40 3.83
CA PHE A 557 10.35 7.49 3.46
C PHE A 557 10.59 8.71 4.37
N GLY A 558 10.76 9.89 3.73
CA GLY A 558 10.95 11.16 4.42
C GLY A 558 12.29 11.32 5.16
N PRO A 559 12.46 12.45 5.87
CA PRO A 559 13.72 12.82 6.51
C PRO A 559 13.97 12.12 7.85
N ARG A 560 12.96 11.49 8.46
CA ARG A 560 13.06 10.87 9.80
C ARG A 560 13.98 9.66 9.85
N GLY A 561 14.37 9.12 8.68
CA GLY A 561 15.25 7.97 8.60
C GLY A 561 14.59 6.67 9.09
N ARG A 562 15.42 5.71 9.47
CA ARG A 562 14.98 4.42 9.98
C ARG A 562 14.60 4.58 11.45
N GLY A 563 13.32 4.37 11.77
CA GLY A 563 12.82 4.35 13.14
C GLY A 563 13.02 3.00 13.82
N GLU A 564 12.08 2.63 14.68
CA GLU A 564 11.99 1.31 15.32
C GLU A 564 11.98 0.16 14.29
N PRO A 565 12.34 -1.06 14.68
CA PRO A 565 12.28 -2.22 13.81
C PRO A 565 10.92 -2.36 13.13
N THR A 566 10.93 -2.60 11.83
CA THR A 566 9.72 -2.72 11.00
C THR A 566 9.57 -4.11 10.41
N VAL A 567 8.34 -4.49 10.12
CA VAL A 567 7.99 -5.70 9.38
C VAL A 567 7.91 -5.34 7.89
N ASP A 568 8.69 -6.04 7.07
CA ASP A 568 8.63 -5.83 5.62
C ASP A 568 7.36 -6.44 5.01
N PRO A 569 6.79 -5.84 3.94
CA PRO A 569 5.72 -6.45 3.18
C PRO A 569 6.14 -7.81 2.61
N VAL A 570 5.19 -8.73 2.48
CA VAL A 570 5.45 -10.04 1.84
C VAL A 570 5.54 -9.91 0.33
N PHE A 571 4.99 -8.84 -0.23
CA PHE A 571 5.12 -8.46 -1.63
C PHE A 571 4.88 -6.95 -1.78
N GLU A 572 5.62 -6.32 -2.69
CA GLU A 572 5.47 -4.90 -3.05
C GLU A 572 5.60 -4.71 -4.55
N TYR A 573 5.00 -3.64 -5.08
CA TYR A 573 5.20 -3.22 -6.47
C TYR A 573 5.24 -1.69 -6.58
N ASP A 574 5.98 -1.19 -7.58
CA ASP A 574 6.18 0.25 -7.76
C ASP A 574 5.01 0.93 -8.50
N HIS A 575 4.89 2.26 -8.34
CA HIS A 575 3.85 3.09 -8.94
C HIS A 575 3.94 3.21 -10.47
N GLN A 576 4.89 2.56 -11.13
CA GLN A 576 4.89 2.41 -12.58
C GLN A 576 4.04 1.20 -13.01
N VAL A 577 3.81 0.27 -12.10
CA VAL A 577 2.99 -0.93 -12.30
C VAL A 577 1.54 -0.68 -11.93
N GLY A 578 1.31 -0.05 -10.78
CA GLY A 578 -0.01 0.34 -10.26
C GLY A 578 0.18 1.40 -9.18
N LYS A 579 -0.90 2.06 -8.74
CA LYS A 579 -0.81 3.23 -7.86
C LYS A 579 -1.82 3.25 -6.72
N SER A 580 -2.59 2.21 -6.58
CA SER A 580 -3.59 2.10 -5.52
C SER A 580 -4.03 0.65 -5.42
N ILE A 581 -3.35 -0.11 -4.60
CA ILE A 581 -3.71 -1.51 -4.36
C ILE A 581 -5.08 -1.59 -3.70
N THR A 582 -5.93 -2.44 -4.25
CA THR A 582 -7.25 -2.68 -3.66
C THR A 582 -7.20 -3.77 -2.59
N GLY A 583 -6.27 -4.70 -2.71
CA GLY A 583 -6.19 -5.86 -1.83
C GLY A 583 -6.99 -7.04 -2.36
N GLY A 584 -7.36 -7.91 -1.47
CA GLY A 584 -8.07 -9.14 -1.80
C GLY A 584 -7.98 -10.21 -0.71
N PHE A 585 -7.78 -11.46 -1.11
CA PHE A 585 -7.78 -12.60 -0.18
C PHE A 585 -7.04 -13.82 -0.76
N VAL A 586 -6.70 -14.78 0.11
CA VAL A 586 -6.12 -16.06 -0.32
C VAL A 586 -7.23 -16.97 -0.85
N TYR A 587 -7.12 -17.36 -2.12
CA TYR A 587 -8.10 -18.23 -2.74
C TYR A 587 -8.06 -19.64 -2.15
N ARG A 588 -9.25 -20.15 -1.75
CA ARG A 588 -9.44 -21.49 -1.16
C ARG A 588 -10.57 -22.28 -1.83
N GLY A 589 -11.10 -21.78 -2.96
CA GLY A 589 -12.07 -22.47 -3.78
C GLY A 589 -11.49 -23.73 -4.48
N ARG A 590 -12.33 -24.41 -5.22
CA ARG A 590 -11.97 -25.68 -5.90
C ARG A 590 -12.06 -25.60 -7.41
N GLU A 591 -12.76 -24.59 -7.93
CA GLU A 591 -13.01 -24.50 -9.38
C GLU A 591 -11.78 -24.04 -10.17
N ILE A 592 -10.82 -23.37 -9.52
CA ILE A 592 -9.60 -22.86 -10.15
C ILE A 592 -8.38 -23.37 -9.38
N PRO A 593 -7.93 -24.61 -9.63
CA PRO A 593 -6.80 -25.20 -8.91
C PRO A 593 -5.50 -24.38 -8.97
N GLU A 594 -5.31 -23.63 -10.08
CA GLU A 594 -4.14 -22.79 -10.30
C GLU A 594 -4.06 -21.59 -9.33
N LEU A 595 -5.20 -21.20 -8.73
CA LEU A 595 -5.28 -20.12 -7.73
C LEU A 595 -5.13 -20.57 -6.28
N VAL A 596 -5.30 -21.88 -6.00
CA VAL A 596 -5.32 -22.37 -4.61
C VAL A 596 -4.05 -21.96 -3.87
N GLY A 597 -4.23 -21.29 -2.74
CA GLY A 597 -3.13 -20.82 -1.88
C GLY A 597 -2.53 -19.46 -2.26
N LYS A 598 -2.90 -18.90 -3.40
CA LYS A 598 -2.40 -17.60 -3.85
C LYS A 598 -3.28 -16.46 -3.33
N TYR A 599 -2.65 -15.34 -2.99
CA TYR A 599 -3.35 -14.12 -2.64
C TYR A 599 -3.76 -13.38 -3.92
N LEU A 600 -5.07 -13.24 -4.11
CA LEU A 600 -5.66 -12.44 -5.20
C LEU A 600 -5.59 -10.96 -4.83
N TYR A 601 -5.22 -10.10 -5.76
CA TYR A 601 -5.22 -8.65 -5.56
C TYR A 601 -5.33 -7.89 -6.88
N GLY A 602 -5.70 -6.63 -6.79
CA GLY A 602 -5.83 -5.75 -7.92
C GLY A 602 -5.42 -4.33 -7.60
N ASP A 603 -5.35 -3.51 -8.63
CA ASP A 603 -5.02 -2.09 -8.52
C ASP A 603 -6.14 -1.24 -9.10
N PHE A 604 -6.60 -0.26 -8.34
CA PHE A 604 -7.70 0.62 -8.71
C PHE A 604 -7.34 1.53 -9.90
N VAL A 605 -6.11 2.06 -9.93
CA VAL A 605 -5.70 3.06 -10.93
C VAL A 605 -5.30 2.39 -12.24
N SER A 606 -4.50 1.33 -12.18
CA SER A 606 -4.04 0.65 -13.39
C SER A 606 -5.06 -0.33 -13.95
N GLY A 607 -6.06 -0.75 -13.16
CA GLY A 607 -7.02 -1.77 -13.55
C GLY A 607 -6.36 -3.12 -13.83
N ARG A 608 -5.30 -3.47 -13.12
CA ARG A 608 -4.61 -4.76 -13.25
C ARG A 608 -5.05 -5.72 -12.16
N LEU A 609 -5.06 -6.99 -12.50
CA LEU A 609 -5.49 -8.08 -11.63
C LEU A 609 -4.41 -9.16 -11.59
N TRP A 610 -4.07 -9.62 -10.36
CA TRP A 610 -3.01 -10.58 -10.14
C TRP A 610 -3.34 -11.61 -9.04
N ALA A 611 -2.51 -12.65 -9.01
CA ALA A 611 -2.43 -13.57 -7.89
C ALA A 611 -0.96 -13.80 -7.54
N VAL A 612 -0.59 -13.66 -6.27
CA VAL A 612 0.76 -13.89 -5.79
C VAL A 612 0.82 -15.08 -4.85
N ASP A 613 1.77 -15.97 -5.11
CA ASP A 613 2.18 -17.04 -4.19
C ASP A 613 3.39 -16.52 -3.40
N VAL A 614 3.15 -16.07 -2.17
CA VAL A 614 4.21 -15.51 -1.33
C VAL A 614 5.09 -16.58 -0.68
N ASP A 615 4.59 -17.80 -0.60
CA ASP A 615 5.29 -18.95 0.00
C ASP A 615 6.01 -19.81 -1.07
N ALA A 616 6.05 -19.36 -2.33
CA ALA A 616 6.71 -20.08 -3.42
C ALA A 616 8.22 -20.24 -3.18
N PRO A 617 8.79 -21.41 -3.51
CA PRO A 617 10.23 -21.62 -3.42
C PRO A 617 11.01 -20.61 -4.26
N GLY A 618 11.97 -19.92 -3.65
CA GLY A 618 12.80 -18.91 -4.33
C GLY A 618 12.23 -17.47 -4.30
N GLY A 619 11.17 -17.25 -3.54
CA GLY A 619 10.54 -15.94 -3.33
C GLY A 619 9.18 -15.80 -4.00
N PRO A 620 8.48 -14.68 -3.76
CA PRO A 620 7.13 -14.47 -4.26
C PRO A 620 7.00 -14.67 -5.77
N LEU A 621 6.00 -15.44 -6.18
CA LEU A 621 5.68 -15.71 -7.59
C LEU A 621 4.38 -14.99 -7.95
N ASN A 622 4.50 -13.87 -8.67
CA ASN A 622 3.36 -13.07 -9.08
C ASN A 622 2.89 -13.44 -10.50
N MET A 623 1.59 -13.67 -10.66
CA MET A 623 0.97 -14.09 -11.91
C MET A 623 -0.14 -13.12 -12.29
N SER A 624 -0.19 -12.71 -13.56
CA SER A 624 -1.29 -11.89 -14.05
C SER A 624 -2.57 -12.72 -14.29
N ILE A 625 -3.71 -12.05 -14.12
CA ILE A 625 -5.02 -12.56 -14.51
C ILE A 625 -5.58 -11.59 -15.55
N PRO A 626 -6.02 -12.05 -16.74
CA PRO A 626 -6.63 -11.20 -17.75
C PRO A 626 -7.82 -10.41 -17.19
N TRP A 627 -7.77 -9.11 -17.34
CA TRP A 627 -8.79 -8.16 -16.90
C TRP A 627 -8.93 -7.05 -17.95
N ASP A 628 -10.08 -6.41 -18.01
CA ASP A 628 -10.41 -5.43 -19.06
C ASP A 628 -9.95 -4.00 -18.77
N GLY A 629 -9.15 -3.79 -17.72
CA GLY A 629 -8.60 -2.48 -17.36
C GLY A 629 -9.55 -1.58 -16.56
N ARG A 630 -10.77 -2.04 -16.22
CA ARG A 630 -11.65 -1.27 -15.34
C ARG A 630 -11.06 -1.17 -13.92
N PRO A 631 -11.30 -0.05 -13.21
CA PRO A 631 -10.91 0.08 -11.80
C PRO A 631 -11.47 -1.08 -10.95
N ILE A 632 -10.62 -1.63 -10.09
CA ILE A 632 -11.01 -2.69 -9.15
C ILE A 632 -11.29 -2.05 -7.81
N PHE A 633 -12.52 -2.21 -7.28
CA PHE A 633 -12.92 -1.62 -6.00
C PHE A 633 -12.74 -2.55 -4.82
N GLY A 634 -12.86 -3.86 -5.03
CA GLY A 634 -12.75 -4.84 -3.96
C GLY A 634 -12.86 -6.26 -4.45
N PHE A 635 -12.81 -7.16 -3.49
CA PHE A 635 -12.82 -8.59 -3.68
C PHE A 635 -13.76 -9.27 -2.69
N GLY A 636 -13.93 -10.57 -2.91
CA GLY A 636 -14.56 -11.42 -1.94
C GLY A 636 -14.74 -12.84 -2.42
N SER A 637 -15.30 -13.66 -1.54
CA SER A 637 -15.61 -15.05 -1.86
C SER A 637 -17.04 -15.41 -1.49
N ASP A 638 -17.56 -16.44 -2.15
CA ASP A 638 -18.73 -17.13 -1.65
C ASP A 638 -18.37 -18.17 -0.58
N GLU A 639 -19.37 -18.86 -0.07
CA GLU A 639 -19.21 -19.85 0.99
C GLU A 639 -18.40 -21.08 0.56
N ALA A 640 -18.31 -21.34 -0.75
CA ALA A 640 -17.46 -22.38 -1.33
C ALA A 640 -16.00 -21.92 -1.49
N GLY A 641 -15.70 -20.64 -1.27
CA GLY A 641 -14.39 -20.04 -1.44
C GLY A 641 -14.08 -19.59 -2.87
N GLU A 642 -15.10 -19.56 -3.75
CA GLU A 642 -14.93 -19.10 -5.13
C GLU A 642 -14.82 -17.58 -5.20
N ALA A 643 -14.03 -17.07 -6.14
CA ALA A 643 -13.56 -15.70 -6.15
C ALA A 643 -14.46 -14.74 -6.95
N TYR A 644 -14.65 -13.56 -6.36
CA TYR A 644 -15.33 -12.43 -6.97
C TYR A 644 -14.45 -11.17 -6.93
N VAL A 645 -14.55 -10.37 -8.00
CA VAL A 645 -13.90 -9.07 -8.16
C VAL A 645 -14.99 -8.03 -8.40
N THR A 646 -14.88 -6.87 -7.77
CA THR A 646 -15.88 -5.81 -7.92
C THR A 646 -15.31 -4.60 -8.67
N THR A 647 -16.16 -3.99 -9.48
CA THR A 647 -15.88 -2.78 -10.27
C THR A 647 -17.16 -1.94 -10.37
N SER A 648 -17.06 -0.66 -10.75
CA SER A 648 -18.26 0.14 -10.98
C SER A 648 -18.97 -0.28 -12.27
N SER A 649 -20.29 -0.16 -12.26
CA SER A 649 -21.08 -0.44 -13.45
C SER A 649 -22.36 0.39 -13.47
N PRO A 650 -22.64 1.10 -14.57
CA PRO A 650 -23.92 1.78 -14.76
C PRO A 650 -25.08 0.82 -15.03
N THR A 651 -24.79 -0.45 -15.29
CA THR A 651 -25.78 -1.49 -15.64
C THR A 651 -26.03 -2.48 -14.51
N GLY A 652 -25.40 -2.29 -13.33
CA GLY A 652 -25.48 -3.24 -12.21
C GLY A 652 -24.57 -4.47 -12.37
N GLN A 653 -23.85 -4.62 -13.47
CA GLN A 653 -22.95 -5.76 -13.73
C GLN A 653 -21.52 -5.51 -13.25
N GLY A 654 -21.36 -4.88 -12.09
CA GLY A 654 -20.06 -4.57 -11.50
C GLY A 654 -19.49 -5.68 -10.64
N VAL A 655 -20.19 -6.81 -10.47
CA VAL A 655 -19.67 -7.98 -9.75
C VAL A 655 -19.28 -9.05 -10.74
N MET A 656 -17.99 -9.39 -10.78
CA MET A 656 -17.41 -10.37 -11.68
C MET A 656 -16.99 -11.61 -10.90
N ARG A 657 -17.23 -12.79 -11.45
CA ARG A 657 -16.74 -14.06 -10.93
C ARG A 657 -15.51 -14.48 -11.70
N LEU A 658 -14.48 -14.94 -11.01
CA LEU A 658 -13.34 -15.59 -11.66
C LEU A 658 -13.69 -17.04 -11.99
N VAL A 659 -13.35 -17.44 -13.21
CA VAL A 659 -13.54 -18.81 -13.69
C VAL A 659 -12.31 -19.28 -14.45
N ARG A 660 -12.09 -20.59 -14.48
CA ARG A 660 -11.01 -21.16 -15.28
C ARG A 660 -11.26 -20.92 -16.76
N ASP A 661 -10.21 -20.51 -17.50
CA ASP A 661 -10.26 -20.38 -18.96
C ASP A 661 -9.57 -21.57 -19.65
N PRO A 662 -10.32 -22.57 -20.13
CA PRO A 662 -9.72 -23.72 -20.75
C PRO A 662 -8.98 -23.41 -22.07
N ALA A 663 -9.32 -22.29 -22.72
CA ALA A 663 -8.66 -21.89 -23.97
C ALA A 663 -7.23 -21.36 -23.73
N ALA A 664 -6.94 -20.81 -22.56
CA ALA A 664 -5.61 -20.33 -22.18
C ALA A 664 -4.69 -21.44 -21.64
N ALA A 665 -5.22 -22.61 -21.30
CA ALA A 665 -4.45 -23.73 -20.75
C ALA A 665 -3.49 -24.39 -21.78
N GLY A 666 -3.53 -24.00 -23.04
CA GLY A 666 -2.69 -24.53 -24.12
C GLY A 666 -1.44 -23.71 -24.45
N THR A 667 -1.21 -22.59 -23.79
CA THR A 667 -0.08 -21.68 -24.05
C THR A 667 0.87 -21.58 -22.85
N ALA A 668 1.26 -22.71 -22.27
CA ALA A 668 2.41 -22.72 -21.35
C ALA A 668 3.69 -22.48 -22.15
N PRO A 669 4.65 -21.65 -21.65
CA PRO A 669 5.89 -21.32 -22.34
C PRO A 669 6.80 -22.50 -22.52
#